data_3341fcee43ed9a504571028780e1f287
#
_entry.id   3341fcee43ed9a504571028780e1f287
#
_cell.length_a   1.000
_cell.length_b   1.000
_cell.length_c   1.000
_cell.angle_alpha   90.00
_cell.angle_beta   90.00
_cell.angle_gamma   90.00
#
_symmetry.space_group_name_H-M   'P 1'
#
loop_
_entity.id
_entity.type
_entity.pdbx_description
1 polymer ?
#
loop_
_entity_poly.entity_id
_entity_poly.type
_entity_poly.pdbx_seq_one_letter_code
_entity_poly.pdbx_strand_id
1 'polypeptide(L)'
;ARPAGLGARDTLRMEAGFPLYGHEMGVDPDGQRMPIFAVPLAKFAVSFAPQKGDFIGRKALERQFDAFRRIMNRDFSDCTALPRRILPIALLDRGVMRAGMAVYRGEKQVGWVTSGTMVPYYVAEGEGLETVITEETAKRAIGLCYVDSDVLTDDVVEVDIRGRRLKAVIPARHMSVGAPPYARPLLYRRPEDEVSQPADRASKALELLHLAQDNHQWRQRQCINLIPSENTPSRAVQLLSASDPSCRYAEHKKIISFYDKDVFYYQGTKFIDTVEQLLAEQMRQYLGCTQVETRVISGQMSNMATFSALMDWKNRLDRKHTPQRLGYVLNNHIIRGGHLSAQPMGALKDYIAVDPVTERTAVVNFPVCRDDLFRIDVEETKKVIDRYRPELIIFGKSMVLRREPVAEIRRFVTEQNIPTTIMYDMAHVLGLVGDHFQKPFEEGAEIVTGSTHKTFFGPQRGVIGVNYRREDLKWGLWETIQSRAFPGSVSNHHLGTQLGLLMAAYEMNYFKDSYQKAVIDNAKYFAKALHEAGLHVLGDPAIGYTETHQVLVDVGYGTGPEVAERLEENNIIVNYQATPDEEGFTASGALRMGVSEMTRFGFGQTEFTELAGLMADCILRGKDVGQEVSRLRSRYTTMHYCFDGPEFQTALEQFMGQIGF
;
A
#
# COMPACT_ATOMS: atom_id res chain seq x y z
N ALA A 1 7.98 -15.83 -22.01
CA ALA A 1 7.49 -14.77 -22.91
C ALA A 1 8.01 -14.99 -24.33
N ARG A 2 7.21 -14.74 -25.36
CA ARG A 2 7.68 -14.78 -26.75
C ARG A 2 8.35 -13.44 -27.08
N PRO A 3 9.50 -13.40 -27.77
CA PRO A 3 10.14 -12.16 -28.20
C PRO A 3 9.20 -11.35 -29.10
N ALA A 4 9.08 -10.04 -28.85
CA ALA A 4 8.33 -9.12 -29.68
C ALA A 4 9.29 -8.33 -30.58
N GLY A 5 8.93 -8.17 -31.88
CA GLY A 5 9.76 -7.43 -32.83
C GLY A 5 9.61 -5.90 -32.71
N LEU A 6 10.47 -5.17 -33.44
CA LEU A 6 10.46 -3.69 -33.46
C LEU A 6 9.09 -3.11 -33.89
N GLY A 7 8.37 -3.76 -34.79
CA GLY A 7 7.03 -3.35 -35.21
C GLY A 7 6.01 -3.38 -34.10
N ALA A 8 6.04 -4.41 -33.22
CA ALA A 8 5.18 -4.47 -32.06
C ALA A 8 5.48 -3.34 -31.06
N ARG A 9 6.78 -3.07 -30.78
CA ARG A 9 7.22 -1.95 -29.95
C ARG A 9 6.72 -0.63 -30.53
N ASP A 10 6.84 -0.43 -31.84
CA ASP A 10 6.45 0.82 -32.50
C ASP A 10 4.93 1.02 -32.47
N THR A 11 4.15 -0.03 -32.63
CA THR A 11 2.67 0.06 -32.49
C THR A 11 2.30 0.39 -31.04
N LEU A 12 2.81 -0.34 -30.05
CA LEU A 12 2.48 -0.13 -28.64
C LEU A 12 2.85 1.26 -28.13
N ARG A 13 3.99 1.81 -28.55
CA ARG A 13 4.38 3.16 -28.13
C ARG A 13 3.46 4.24 -28.75
N MET A 14 2.98 4.04 -29.99
CA MET A 14 2.03 4.97 -30.63
C MET A 14 0.66 4.92 -29.95
N GLU A 15 0.16 3.74 -29.62
CA GLU A 15 -1.07 3.58 -28.80
C GLU A 15 -0.97 4.32 -27.47
N ALA A 16 0.20 4.24 -26.81
CA ALA A 16 0.47 4.92 -25.54
C ALA A 16 0.80 6.42 -25.72
N GLY A 17 1.00 6.90 -26.95
CA GLY A 17 1.39 8.28 -27.26
C GLY A 17 2.85 8.59 -26.91
N PHE A 18 3.73 7.59 -26.86
CA PHE A 18 5.14 7.79 -26.55
C PHE A 18 5.95 8.18 -27.80
N PRO A 19 6.76 9.26 -27.70
CA PRO A 19 7.61 9.71 -28.77
C PRO A 19 8.80 8.76 -29.01
N LEU A 20 9.31 8.77 -30.25
CA LEU A 20 10.52 8.05 -30.61
C LEU A 20 11.52 9.06 -31.22
N TYR A 21 12.79 8.99 -30.79
CA TYR A 21 13.84 9.80 -31.39
C TYR A 21 14.00 9.48 -32.88
N GLY A 22 14.12 10.53 -33.71
CA GLY A 22 14.13 10.43 -35.17
C GLY A 22 12.76 10.47 -35.83
N HIS A 23 11.67 10.47 -35.04
CA HIS A 23 10.28 10.63 -35.49
C HIS A 23 9.61 11.85 -34.85
N GLU A 24 9.38 11.82 -33.56
CA GLU A 24 8.75 12.90 -32.79
C GLU A 24 9.75 13.84 -32.12
N MET A 25 11.02 13.51 -32.17
CA MET A 25 12.15 14.32 -31.69
C MET A 25 13.29 14.25 -32.70
N GLY A 26 13.96 15.36 -32.88
CA GLY A 26 15.06 15.49 -33.85
C GLY A 26 14.85 16.65 -34.83
N VAL A 27 14.66 16.33 -36.09
CA VAL A 27 14.37 17.34 -37.16
C VAL A 27 13.07 17.02 -37.86
N ASP A 28 12.36 18.08 -38.29
CA ASP A 28 11.13 17.96 -39.07
C ASP A 28 11.43 17.69 -40.55
N PRO A 29 10.40 17.46 -41.40
CA PRO A 29 10.61 17.26 -42.84
C PRO A 29 11.29 18.42 -43.57
N ASP A 30 11.22 19.65 -43.03
CA ASP A 30 11.88 20.84 -43.58
C ASP A 30 13.34 20.97 -43.05
N GLY A 31 13.85 20.00 -42.30
CA GLY A 31 15.20 20.01 -41.74
C GLY A 31 15.38 20.92 -40.52
N GLN A 32 14.30 21.46 -39.96
CA GLN A 32 14.34 22.28 -38.76
C GLN A 32 14.35 21.42 -37.49
N ARG A 33 15.11 21.86 -36.47
CA ARG A 33 15.11 21.16 -35.17
C ARG A 33 13.77 21.32 -34.45
N MET A 34 13.19 20.23 -34.08
CA MET A 34 11.95 20.22 -33.29
C MET A 34 12.24 20.66 -31.84
N PRO A 35 11.50 21.66 -31.31
CA PRO A 35 11.60 22.05 -29.91
C PRO A 35 11.31 20.83 -28.97
N ILE A 36 12.07 20.68 -27.87
CA ILE A 36 11.89 19.54 -27.01
C ILE A 36 10.49 19.54 -26.33
N PHE A 37 9.96 20.70 -25.97
CA PHE A 37 8.62 20.84 -25.41
C PHE A 37 7.49 20.70 -26.46
N ALA A 38 7.82 20.48 -27.74
CA ALA A 38 6.83 19.98 -28.69
C ALA A 38 6.27 18.64 -28.27
N VAL A 39 7.05 17.83 -27.53
CA VAL A 39 6.61 16.59 -26.88
C VAL A 39 6.09 16.92 -25.49
N PRO A 40 4.78 16.71 -25.19
CA PRO A 40 4.20 17.06 -23.89
C PRO A 40 4.85 16.37 -22.68
N LEU A 41 5.49 15.22 -22.88
CA LEU A 41 6.20 14.47 -21.84
C LEU A 41 7.53 15.12 -21.42
N ALA A 42 8.07 16.06 -22.19
CA ALA A 42 9.32 16.77 -21.86
C ALA A 42 9.25 17.52 -20.52
N LYS A 43 8.04 17.94 -20.09
CA LYS A 43 7.83 18.58 -18.79
C LYS A 43 8.26 17.70 -17.59
N PHE A 44 8.33 16.39 -17.77
CA PHE A 44 8.81 15.46 -16.73
C PHE A 44 10.31 15.19 -16.81
N ALA A 45 10.94 15.49 -17.96
CA ALA A 45 12.37 15.26 -18.20
C ALA A 45 13.23 16.51 -17.99
N VAL A 46 12.64 17.71 -18.03
CA VAL A 46 13.35 18.98 -17.86
C VAL A 46 12.94 19.63 -16.54
N SER A 47 13.93 19.88 -15.68
CA SER A 47 13.71 20.56 -14.39
C SER A 47 14.36 21.94 -14.39
N PHE A 48 13.61 22.94 -13.93
CA PHE A 48 14.08 24.32 -13.70
C PHE A 48 14.24 24.62 -12.20
N ALA A 49 14.23 23.59 -11.35
CA ALA A 49 14.39 23.76 -9.90
C ALA A 49 15.66 24.55 -9.55
N PRO A 50 15.61 25.47 -8.55
CA PRO A 50 16.75 26.31 -8.18
C PRO A 50 18.02 25.51 -7.85
N GLN A 51 17.88 24.33 -7.24
CA GLN A 51 19.01 23.47 -6.88
C GLN A 51 19.78 22.94 -8.09
N LYS A 52 19.16 22.89 -9.27
CA LYS A 52 19.84 22.46 -10.49
C LYS A 52 20.83 23.52 -11.02
N GLY A 53 20.70 24.74 -10.59
CA GLY A 53 21.55 25.84 -11.02
C GLY A 53 21.38 26.19 -12.52
N ASP A 54 22.38 26.84 -13.07
CA ASP A 54 22.42 27.15 -14.51
C ASP A 54 23.02 25.98 -15.30
N PHE A 55 22.53 25.76 -16.52
CA PHE A 55 23.02 24.72 -17.42
C PHE A 55 22.90 25.19 -18.89
N ILE A 56 23.68 24.56 -19.76
CA ILE A 56 23.69 24.93 -21.21
C ILE A 56 22.30 24.72 -21.80
N GLY A 57 21.72 25.76 -22.36
CA GLY A 57 20.39 25.74 -22.99
C GLY A 57 19.24 26.11 -22.07
N ARG A 58 19.46 26.35 -20.77
CA ARG A 58 18.40 26.69 -19.80
C ARG A 58 17.47 27.79 -20.28
N LYS A 59 18.00 28.96 -20.73
CA LYS A 59 17.20 30.09 -21.21
C LYS A 59 16.33 29.75 -22.43
N ALA A 60 16.83 28.89 -23.33
CA ALA A 60 16.07 28.47 -24.50
C ALA A 60 14.91 27.51 -24.08
N LEU A 61 15.18 26.61 -23.16
CA LEU A 61 14.17 25.68 -22.63
C LEU A 61 13.12 26.40 -21.78
N GLU A 62 13.49 27.39 -20.99
CA GLU A 62 12.54 28.24 -20.24
C GLU A 62 11.57 28.95 -21.19
N ARG A 63 12.06 29.53 -22.27
CA ARG A 63 11.20 30.18 -23.31
C ARG A 63 10.22 29.17 -23.95
N GLN A 64 10.69 27.95 -24.25
CA GLN A 64 9.82 26.90 -24.79
C GLN A 64 8.78 26.46 -23.75
N PHE A 65 9.18 26.34 -22.50
CA PHE A 65 8.28 25.92 -21.41
C PHE A 65 7.21 26.98 -21.11
N ASP A 66 7.58 28.27 -21.16
CA ASP A 66 6.61 29.38 -21.03
C ASP A 66 5.60 29.39 -22.19
N ALA A 67 6.06 29.15 -23.42
CA ALA A 67 5.16 28.95 -24.56
C ALA A 67 4.26 27.71 -24.36
N PHE A 68 4.83 26.59 -23.91
CA PHE A 68 4.06 25.40 -23.60
C PHE A 68 2.96 25.68 -22.56
N ARG A 69 3.26 26.39 -21.46
CA ARG A 69 2.27 26.75 -20.42
C ARG A 69 1.15 27.61 -20.97
N ARG A 70 1.46 28.61 -21.83
CA ARG A 70 0.46 29.45 -22.48
C ARG A 70 -0.45 28.64 -23.39
N ILE A 71 0.12 27.78 -24.24
CA ILE A 71 -0.63 26.91 -25.15
C ILE A 71 -1.56 25.96 -24.34
N MET A 72 -1.10 25.42 -23.21
CA MET A 72 -1.93 24.59 -22.35
C MET A 72 -3.11 25.36 -21.71
N ASN A 73 -2.95 26.70 -21.53
CA ASN A 73 -4.00 27.61 -21.08
C ASN A 73 -4.82 28.18 -22.25
N ARG A 74 -4.67 27.63 -23.49
CA ARG A 74 -5.33 28.09 -24.71
C ARG A 74 -4.98 29.55 -25.11
N ASP A 75 -3.82 30.02 -24.71
CA ASP A 75 -3.26 31.31 -25.14
C ASP A 75 -2.26 31.04 -26.28
N PHE A 76 -2.67 31.37 -27.49
CA PHE A 76 -1.88 31.21 -28.73
C PHE A 76 -1.32 32.53 -29.24
N SER A 77 -1.33 33.60 -28.44
CA SER A 77 -0.89 34.95 -28.84
C SER A 77 0.58 35.02 -29.27
N ASP A 78 1.45 34.17 -28.71
CA ASP A 78 2.84 34.01 -29.09
C ASP A 78 3.28 32.54 -28.98
N CYS A 79 3.31 31.86 -30.11
CA CYS A 79 3.80 30.48 -30.25
C CYS A 79 5.21 30.41 -30.89
N THR A 80 5.95 31.50 -30.98
CA THR A 80 7.24 31.54 -31.71
C THR A 80 8.28 30.57 -31.18
N ALA A 81 8.33 30.36 -29.86
CA ALA A 81 9.24 29.41 -29.24
C ALA A 81 8.75 27.95 -29.32
N LEU A 82 7.46 27.72 -29.59
CA LEU A 82 6.84 26.43 -29.75
C LEU A 82 5.75 26.48 -30.83
N PRO A 83 6.12 26.62 -32.11
CA PRO A 83 5.15 26.85 -33.17
C PRO A 83 4.29 25.64 -33.48
N ARG A 84 4.81 24.45 -33.22
CA ARG A 84 4.14 23.16 -33.41
C ARG A 84 4.37 22.21 -32.22
N ARG A 85 3.48 21.26 -32.07
CA ARG A 85 3.58 20.23 -31.03
C ARG A 85 3.16 18.87 -31.53
N ILE A 86 3.58 17.82 -30.82
CA ILE A 86 3.20 16.44 -31.10
C ILE A 86 1.86 16.13 -30.48
N LEU A 87 0.92 15.70 -31.32
CA LEU A 87 -0.42 15.26 -30.92
C LEU A 87 -0.71 13.87 -31.49
N PRO A 88 -1.57 13.07 -30.85
CA PRO A 88 -2.09 11.85 -31.46
C PRO A 88 -3.04 12.19 -32.61
N ILE A 89 -3.13 11.32 -33.62
CA ILE A 89 -4.00 11.44 -34.78
C ILE A 89 -4.57 10.09 -35.16
N ALA A 90 -5.86 10.04 -35.52
CA ALA A 90 -6.54 8.83 -35.99
C ALA A 90 -7.35 9.11 -37.25
N LEU A 91 -7.19 8.29 -38.30
CA LEU A 91 -8.01 8.42 -39.52
C LEU A 91 -9.47 8.05 -39.22
N LEU A 92 -10.38 8.84 -39.75
CA LEU A 92 -11.82 8.51 -39.81
C LEU A 92 -12.15 7.69 -41.08
N ASP A 93 -11.48 8.00 -42.17
CA ASP A 93 -11.65 7.31 -43.44
C ASP A 93 -10.68 6.11 -43.57
N ARG A 94 -11.00 5.21 -44.49
CA ARG A 94 -10.12 4.06 -44.81
C ARG A 94 -8.84 4.55 -45.48
N GLY A 95 -7.71 4.28 -44.82
CA GLY A 95 -6.39 4.67 -45.34
C GLY A 95 -5.26 4.15 -44.47
N VAL A 96 -4.02 4.39 -44.88
CA VAL A 96 -2.80 4.02 -44.15
C VAL A 96 -1.93 5.26 -44.01
N MET A 97 -1.81 5.77 -42.81
CA MET A 97 -0.90 6.89 -42.48
C MET A 97 0.56 6.43 -42.41
N ARG A 98 1.44 7.28 -42.86
CA ARG A 98 2.90 7.11 -42.73
C ARG A 98 3.56 8.44 -42.40
N ALA A 99 4.78 8.38 -41.87
CA ALA A 99 5.61 9.53 -41.61
C ALA A 99 5.78 10.39 -42.90
N GLY A 100 5.79 11.73 -42.73
CA GLY A 100 5.97 12.69 -43.80
C GLY A 100 4.68 13.09 -44.55
N MET A 101 3.54 12.43 -44.31
CA MET A 101 2.25 12.81 -44.89
C MET A 101 1.79 14.14 -44.32
N ALA A 102 1.37 15.07 -45.19
CA ALA A 102 0.93 16.39 -44.79
C ALA A 102 -0.44 16.34 -44.07
N VAL A 103 -0.59 17.17 -43.05
CA VAL A 103 -1.84 17.35 -42.29
C VAL A 103 -2.41 18.73 -42.57
N TYR A 104 -3.70 18.80 -42.89
CA TYR A 104 -4.41 20.00 -43.28
C TYR A 104 -5.57 20.32 -42.33
N ARG A 105 -5.82 21.59 -42.08
CA ARG A 105 -7.05 22.14 -41.50
C ARG A 105 -7.69 23.09 -42.51
N GLY A 106 -8.71 22.60 -43.22
CA GLY A 106 -9.20 23.25 -44.43
C GLY A 106 -8.12 23.30 -45.51
N GLU A 107 -7.90 24.46 -46.11
CA GLU A 107 -6.86 24.60 -47.14
C GLU A 107 -5.44 24.82 -46.59
N LYS A 108 -5.31 25.09 -45.29
CA LYS A 108 -4.01 25.33 -44.64
C LYS A 108 -3.33 24.03 -44.24
N GLN A 109 -2.11 23.80 -44.71
CA GLN A 109 -1.26 22.78 -44.16
C GLN A 109 -0.83 23.20 -42.75
N VAL A 110 -1.15 22.39 -41.74
CA VAL A 110 -0.85 22.65 -40.33
C VAL A 110 0.27 21.77 -39.79
N GLY A 111 0.80 20.83 -40.56
CA GLY A 111 1.92 19.98 -40.14
C GLY A 111 2.02 18.68 -40.91
N TRP A 112 2.60 17.67 -40.24
CA TRP A 112 2.87 16.35 -40.82
C TRP A 112 2.60 15.20 -39.82
N VAL A 113 2.27 14.04 -40.35
CA VAL A 113 2.34 12.80 -39.63
C VAL A 113 3.77 12.43 -39.33
N THR A 114 4.11 12.17 -38.10
CA THR A 114 5.47 11.75 -37.69
C THR A 114 5.61 10.23 -37.61
N SER A 115 4.54 9.55 -37.21
CA SER A 115 4.48 8.08 -37.13
C SER A 115 3.06 7.60 -37.40
N GLY A 116 2.91 6.42 -38.01
CA GLY A 116 1.59 5.83 -38.29
C GLY A 116 1.60 4.31 -38.37
N THR A 117 0.59 3.67 -37.79
CA THR A 117 0.38 2.22 -37.80
C THR A 117 -1.11 1.88 -37.94
N MET A 118 -1.39 0.61 -38.25
CA MET A 118 -2.76 0.09 -38.30
C MET A 118 -3.05 -0.70 -37.04
N VAL A 119 -4.13 -0.36 -36.34
CA VAL A 119 -4.59 -1.06 -35.13
C VAL A 119 -6.01 -1.57 -35.30
N PRO A 120 -6.37 -2.70 -34.73
CA PRO A 120 -7.75 -3.14 -34.64
C PRO A 120 -8.52 -2.34 -33.59
N TYR A 121 -9.81 -2.13 -33.81
CA TYR A 121 -10.75 -1.53 -32.86
C TYR A 121 -12.10 -2.22 -32.95
N TYR A 122 -12.89 -2.16 -31.87
CA TYR A 122 -14.27 -2.64 -31.89
C TYR A 122 -15.18 -1.64 -32.62
N VAL A 123 -16.07 -2.15 -33.45
CA VAL A 123 -17.12 -1.35 -34.05
C VAL A 123 -18.14 -0.95 -33.00
N ALA A 124 -18.56 0.31 -33.01
CA ALA A 124 -19.59 0.82 -32.12
C ALA A 124 -20.85 1.16 -32.92
N GLU A 125 -22.03 0.82 -32.38
CA GLU A 125 -23.34 1.16 -32.90
C GLU A 125 -24.07 2.09 -31.94
N GLY A 126 -24.98 2.94 -32.45
CA GLY A 126 -25.70 3.94 -31.65
C GLY A 126 -24.93 5.25 -31.48
N GLU A 127 -25.57 6.23 -30.85
CA GLU A 127 -25.02 7.56 -30.59
C GLU A 127 -25.17 7.94 -29.11
N GLY A 128 -24.23 8.76 -28.61
CA GLY A 128 -24.26 9.28 -27.24
C GLY A 128 -24.27 8.19 -26.18
N LEU A 129 -25.21 8.25 -25.26
CA LEU A 129 -25.38 7.29 -24.16
C LEU A 129 -25.92 5.91 -24.63
N GLU A 130 -26.43 5.82 -25.84
CA GLU A 130 -26.93 4.57 -26.44
C GLU A 130 -25.83 3.84 -27.24
N THR A 131 -24.60 4.36 -27.25
CA THR A 131 -23.48 3.73 -27.95
C THR A 131 -23.17 2.37 -27.35
N VAL A 132 -23.27 1.32 -28.12
CA VAL A 132 -22.93 -0.07 -27.78
C VAL A 132 -21.68 -0.47 -28.56
N ILE A 133 -20.66 -0.98 -27.87
CA ILE A 133 -19.48 -1.56 -28.49
C ILE A 133 -19.82 -3.02 -28.85
N THR A 134 -19.81 -3.32 -30.15
CA THR A 134 -20.10 -4.67 -30.67
C THR A 134 -18.87 -5.58 -30.58
N GLU A 135 -19.06 -6.87 -30.87
CA GLU A 135 -17.93 -7.82 -30.99
C GLU A 135 -17.25 -7.76 -32.36
N GLU A 136 -17.83 -7.02 -33.31
CA GLU A 136 -17.24 -6.83 -34.63
C GLU A 136 -15.97 -5.96 -34.51
N THR A 137 -14.93 -6.35 -35.25
CA THR A 137 -13.66 -5.63 -35.29
C THR A 137 -13.35 -5.08 -36.66
N ALA A 138 -12.84 -3.85 -36.69
CA ALA A 138 -12.32 -3.21 -37.88
C ALA A 138 -10.87 -2.76 -37.63
N LYS A 139 -10.19 -2.28 -38.69
CA LYS A 139 -8.83 -1.74 -38.56
C LYS A 139 -8.84 -0.25 -38.88
N ARG A 140 -8.12 0.54 -38.12
CA ARG A 140 -7.92 1.97 -38.29
C ARG A 140 -6.47 2.36 -38.23
N ALA A 141 -6.08 3.36 -39.02
CA ALA A 141 -4.78 3.96 -38.90
C ALA A 141 -4.77 4.97 -37.73
N ILE A 142 -3.86 4.77 -36.82
CA ILE A 142 -3.51 5.72 -35.77
C ILE A 142 -2.06 6.15 -35.89
N GLY A 143 -1.69 7.28 -35.29
CA GLY A 143 -0.33 7.78 -35.32
C GLY A 143 -0.10 8.97 -34.41
N LEU A 144 1.05 9.57 -34.61
CA LEU A 144 1.41 10.87 -34.02
C LEU A 144 1.65 11.86 -35.16
N CYS A 145 1.35 13.13 -34.92
CA CYS A 145 1.58 14.22 -35.87
C CYS A 145 2.26 15.40 -35.18
N TYR A 146 3.06 16.15 -35.94
CA TYR A 146 3.67 17.42 -35.55
C TYR A 146 2.90 18.52 -36.22
N VAL A 147 2.04 19.22 -35.49
CA VAL A 147 1.07 20.17 -36.01
C VAL A 147 1.11 21.52 -35.31
N ASP A 148 0.61 22.57 -35.94
CA ASP A 148 0.53 23.92 -35.38
C ASP A 148 -0.04 23.87 -33.95
N SER A 149 0.50 24.70 -33.07
CA SER A 149 0.17 24.67 -31.64
C SER A 149 -1.27 25.06 -31.32
N ASP A 150 -1.97 25.69 -32.25
CA ASP A 150 -3.38 26.05 -32.14
C ASP A 150 -4.35 24.92 -32.56
N VAL A 151 -3.84 23.80 -33.04
CA VAL A 151 -4.64 22.59 -33.27
C VAL A 151 -4.99 21.99 -31.92
N LEU A 152 -6.28 21.69 -31.69
CA LEU A 152 -6.80 21.24 -30.42
C LEU A 152 -7.24 19.76 -30.47
N THR A 153 -7.43 19.19 -29.30
CA THR A 153 -8.14 17.91 -29.13
C THR A 153 -9.54 18.05 -29.70
N ASP A 154 -10.01 16.99 -30.39
CA ASP A 154 -11.29 16.86 -31.10
C ASP A 154 -11.36 17.64 -32.41
N ASP A 155 -10.33 18.38 -32.80
CA ASP A 155 -10.28 18.98 -34.15
C ASP A 155 -10.31 17.87 -35.20
N VAL A 156 -11.13 18.08 -36.23
CA VAL A 156 -11.13 17.27 -37.45
C VAL A 156 -10.16 17.92 -38.44
N VAL A 157 -9.17 17.14 -38.84
CA VAL A 157 -8.14 17.52 -39.82
C VAL A 157 -8.17 16.54 -41.00
N GLU A 158 -7.39 16.82 -42.01
CA GLU A 158 -7.25 15.94 -43.16
C GLU A 158 -5.79 15.55 -43.37
N VAL A 159 -5.55 14.29 -43.71
CA VAL A 159 -4.21 13.79 -44.05
C VAL A 159 -4.16 13.52 -45.56
N ASP A 160 -3.15 14.08 -46.21
CA ASP A 160 -2.91 13.81 -47.63
C ASP A 160 -2.26 12.43 -47.79
N ILE A 161 -3.02 11.51 -48.34
CA ILE A 161 -2.55 10.16 -48.64
C ILE A 161 -2.56 9.97 -50.16
N ARG A 162 -1.38 10.16 -50.78
CA ARG A 162 -1.18 10.02 -52.24
C ARG A 162 -2.11 10.92 -53.06
N GLY A 163 -2.23 12.21 -52.67
CA GLY A 163 -3.04 13.20 -53.36
C GLY A 163 -4.53 13.16 -53.01
N ARG A 164 -4.93 12.35 -52.05
CA ARG A 164 -6.26 12.29 -51.49
C ARG A 164 -6.31 12.75 -50.05
N ARG A 165 -7.11 13.76 -49.75
CA ARG A 165 -7.32 14.24 -48.36
C ARG A 165 -8.33 13.35 -47.67
N LEU A 166 -7.86 12.59 -46.68
CA LEU A 166 -8.69 11.71 -45.82
C LEU A 166 -8.90 12.36 -44.47
N LYS A 167 -10.13 12.31 -43.98
CA LYS A 167 -10.48 12.88 -42.67
C LYS A 167 -9.80 12.11 -41.53
N ALA A 168 -9.31 12.87 -40.56
CA ALA A 168 -8.72 12.39 -39.33
C ALA A 168 -9.17 13.23 -38.14
N VAL A 169 -9.08 12.72 -36.95
CA VAL A 169 -9.37 13.43 -35.70
C VAL A 169 -8.12 13.46 -34.83
N ILE A 170 -8.00 14.50 -34.02
CA ILE A 170 -6.97 14.66 -32.99
C ILE A 170 -7.55 14.17 -31.63
N PRO A 171 -7.41 12.89 -31.24
CA PRO A 171 -7.90 12.44 -29.95
C PRO A 171 -6.99 12.92 -28.80
N ALA A 172 -7.51 13.04 -27.59
CA ALA A 172 -6.71 13.39 -26.42
C ALA A 172 -5.60 12.36 -26.16
N ARG A 173 -5.94 11.09 -26.28
CA ARG A 173 -5.03 9.91 -26.24
C ARG A 173 -5.73 8.74 -26.93
N HIS A 174 -4.96 7.88 -27.62
CA HIS A 174 -5.54 6.68 -28.23
C HIS A 174 -6.08 5.71 -27.17
N MET A 175 -5.43 5.59 -26.00
CA MET A 175 -5.83 4.71 -24.88
C MET A 175 -6.74 5.40 -23.84
N SER A 176 -7.26 6.59 -24.12
CA SER A 176 -8.13 7.32 -23.19
C SER A 176 -9.57 6.82 -23.25
N VAL A 177 -10.23 6.75 -22.10
CA VAL A 177 -11.68 6.51 -22.01
C VAL A 177 -12.48 7.59 -22.74
N GLY A 178 -11.98 8.84 -22.74
CA GLY A 178 -12.58 9.95 -23.47
C GLY A 178 -12.31 9.96 -24.98
N ALA A 179 -11.44 9.09 -25.51
CA ALA A 179 -11.26 8.97 -26.95
C ALA A 179 -12.51 8.36 -27.58
N PRO A 180 -12.96 8.86 -28.76
CA PRO A 180 -14.09 8.25 -29.46
C PRO A 180 -13.85 6.75 -29.70
N PRO A 181 -14.88 5.90 -29.68
CA PRO A 181 -14.72 4.45 -29.84
C PRO A 181 -13.90 4.05 -31.05
N TYR A 182 -14.08 4.75 -32.17
CA TYR A 182 -13.34 4.49 -33.41
C TYR A 182 -11.85 4.91 -33.35
N ALA A 183 -11.43 5.69 -32.38
CA ALA A 183 -10.04 6.10 -32.19
C ALA A 183 -9.29 5.23 -31.16
N ARG A 184 -10.01 4.33 -30.46
CA ARG A 184 -9.40 3.45 -29.46
C ARG A 184 -8.85 2.19 -30.12
N PRO A 185 -7.67 1.71 -29.72
CA PRO A 185 -7.18 0.40 -30.14
C PRO A 185 -8.01 -0.71 -29.51
N LEU A 186 -8.00 -1.87 -30.13
CA LEU A 186 -8.59 -3.08 -29.57
C LEU A 186 -7.76 -3.53 -28.37
N LEU A 187 -8.35 -3.57 -27.19
CA LEU A 187 -7.73 -4.20 -26.03
C LEU A 187 -7.81 -5.73 -26.21
N TYR A 188 -6.69 -6.42 -26.00
CA TYR A 188 -6.66 -7.87 -26.04
C TYR A 188 -7.49 -8.41 -24.87
N ARG A 189 -8.55 -9.17 -25.18
CA ARG A 189 -9.26 -10.00 -24.20
C ARG A 189 -8.65 -11.39 -24.22
N ARG A 190 -8.31 -11.92 -23.05
CA ARG A 190 -7.98 -13.33 -22.95
C ARG A 190 -9.24 -14.14 -23.25
N PRO A 191 -9.15 -15.34 -23.84
CA PRO A 191 -10.31 -16.21 -24.03
C PRO A 191 -11.07 -16.52 -22.73
N GLU A 192 -10.42 -16.37 -21.58
CA GLU A 192 -10.97 -16.56 -20.23
C GLU A 192 -11.84 -15.38 -19.76
N ASP A 193 -11.84 -14.26 -20.49
CA ASP A 193 -12.63 -13.06 -20.16
C ASP A 193 -14.07 -13.11 -20.75
N GLU A 194 -14.51 -14.25 -21.29
CA GLU A 194 -15.89 -14.43 -21.74
C GLU A 194 -16.86 -14.30 -20.55
N VAL A 195 -17.83 -13.41 -20.68
CA VAL A 195 -18.89 -13.24 -19.68
C VAL A 195 -19.65 -14.55 -19.52
N SER A 196 -19.49 -15.21 -18.39
CA SER A 196 -20.12 -16.50 -18.11
C SER A 196 -21.64 -16.42 -18.22
N GLN A 197 -22.25 -17.35 -18.96
CA GLN A 197 -23.70 -17.55 -19.00
C GLN A 197 -24.25 -17.83 -17.59
N PRO A 198 -25.51 -17.51 -17.25
CA PRO A 198 -26.07 -17.75 -15.92
C PRO A 198 -25.91 -19.19 -15.39
N ALA A 199 -26.03 -20.21 -16.27
CA ALA A 199 -25.78 -21.60 -15.91
C ALA A 199 -24.31 -21.90 -15.55
N ASP A 200 -23.35 -21.20 -16.18
CA ASP A 200 -21.93 -21.31 -15.90
C ASP A 200 -21.54 -20.64 -14.55
N ARG A 201 -22.28 -19.63 -14.12
CA ARG A 201 -22.02 -18.96 -12.83
C ARG A 201 -22.19 -19.88 -11.62
N ALA A 202 -23.17 -20.78 -11.65
CA ALA A 202 -23.37 -21.77 -10.58
C ALA A 202 -22.22 -22.78 -10.53
N SER A 203 -21.75 -23.24 -11.71
CA SER A 203 -20.57 -24.11 -11.80
C SER A 203 -19.30 -23.42 -11.30
N LYS A 204 -19.09 -22.16 -11.66
CA LYS A 204 -17.96 -21.35 -11.16
C LYS A 204 -18.04 -21.07 -9.65
N ALA A 205 -19.24 -20.91 -9.11
CA ALA A 205 -19.43 -20.80 -7.66
C ALA A 205 -19.05 -22.09 -6.92
N LEU A 206 -19.40 -23.25 -7.50
CA LEU A 206 -18.99 -24.56 -6.97
C LEU A 206 -17.47 -24.76 -7.07
N GLU A 207 -16.87 -24.41 -8.21
CA GLU A 207 -15.41 -24.42 -8.39
C GLU A 207 -14.71 -23.54 -7.35
N LEU A 208 -15.22 -22.34 -7.06
CA LEU A 208 -14.69 -21.47 -6.02
C LEU A 208 -14.69 -22.14 -4.65
N LEU A 209 -15.75 -22.88 -4.31
CA LEU A 209 -15.81 -23.64 -3.03
C LEU A 209 -14.73 -24.73 -2.97
N HIS A 210 -14.51 -25.47 -4.08
CA HIS A 210 -13.44 -26.45 -4.15
C HIS A 210 -12.05 -25.81 -4.01
N LEU A 211 -11.79 -24.74 -4.76
CA LEU A 211 -10.54 -23.99 -4.64
C LEU A 211 -10.30 -23.46 -3.21
N ALA A 212 -11.36 -22.99 -2.55
CA ALA A 212 -11.27 -22.54 -1.16
C ALA A 212 -10.96 -23.70 -0.19
N GLN A 213 -11.56 -24.89 -0.42
CA GLN A 213 -11.25 -26.09 0.36
C GLN A 213 -9.80 -26.53 0.17
N ASP A 214 -9.33 -26.58 -1.08
CA ASP A 214 -7.95 -26.95 -1.42
C ASP A 214 -6.95 -25.98 -0.81
N ASN A 215 -7.19 -24.67 -0.94
CA ASN A 215 -6.39 -23.63 -0.30
C ASN A 215 -6.37 -23.77 1.22
N HIS A 216 -7.53 -24.02 1.86
CA HIS A 216 -7.61 -24.21 3.30
C HIS A 216 -6.81 -25.45 3.74
N GLN A 217 -6.96 -26.57 3.03
CA GLN A 217 -6.21 -27.79 3.29
C GLN A 217 -4.69 -27.57 3.19
N TRP A 218 -4.26 -26.91 2.13
CA TRP A 218 -2.86 -26.56 1.94
C TRP A 218 -2.34 -25.63 3.03
N ARG A 219 -2.99 -24.46 3.23
CA ARG A 219 -2.56 -23.43 4.20
C ARG A 219 -2.57 -23.93 5.64
N GLN A 220 -3.58 -24.69 6.05
CA GLN A 220 -3.77 -25.06 7.45
C GLN A 220 -3.20 -26.43 7.82
N ARG A 221 -2.87 -27.28 6.85
CA ARG A 221 -2.46 -28.67 7.12
C ARG A 221 -1.15 -29.11 6.50
N GLN A 222 -0.70 -28.45 5.44
CA GLN A 222 0.45 -28.87 4.67
C GLN A 222 1.60 -27.87 4.70
N CYS A 223 1.32 -26.56 4.66
CA CYS A 223 2.37 -25.57 4.64
C CYS A 223 2.68 -24.98 6.03
N ILE A 224 3.94 -24.54 6.17
CA ILE A 224 4.46 -23.80 7.32
C ILE A 224 4.47 -22.32 6.94
N ASN A 225 3.62 -21.54 7.62
CA ASN A 225 3.50 -20.10 7.37
C ASN A 225 4.46 -19.32 8.27
N LEU A 226 5.40 -18.65 7.65
CA LEU A 226 6.37 -17.77 8.31
C LEU A 226 6.19 -16.29 7.93
N ILE A 227 5.08 -15.89 7.32
CA ILE A 227 4.82 -14.48 7.03
C ILE A 227 4.59 -13.74 8.35
N PRO A 228 5.42 -12.73 8.71
CA PRO A 228 5.36 -12.09 10.03
C PRO A 228 4.12 -11.20 10.24
N SER A 229 3.40 -10.91 9.17
CA SER A 229 2.17 -10.13 9.19
C SER A 229 0.89 -10.97 9.09
N GLU A 230 1.01 -12.29 9.22
CA GLU A 230 -0.11 -13.23 9.21
C GLU A 230 -0.18 -14.02 10.51
N ASN A 231 -1.39 -14.34 10.93
CA ASN A 231 -1.65 -15.21 12.07
C ASN A 231 -3.08 -15.73 11.99
N THR A 232 -3.25 -17.03 12.05
CA THR A 232 -4.58 -17.65 12.01
C THR A 232 -5.34 -17.37 13.31
N PRO A 233 -6.52 -16.71 13.27
CA PRO A 233 -7.34 -16.53 14.47
C PRO A 233 -7.90 -17.87 14.99
N SER A 234 -8.26 -17.92 16.27
CA SER A 234 -8.92 -19.10 16.85
C SER A 234 -10.27 -19.40 16.16
N ARG A 235 -10.72 -20.65 16.25
CA ARG A 235 -12.03 -21.08 15.71
C ARG A 235 -13.18 -20.22 16.24
N ALA A 236 -13.14 -19.86 17.53
CA ALA A 236 -14.14 -18.98 18.14
C ALA A 236 -14.13 -17.59 17.53
N VAL A 237 -12.94 -17.00 17.31
CA VAL A 237 -12.77 -15.69 16.67
C VAL A 237 -13.31 -15.71 15.25
N GLN A 238 -13.00 -16.75 14.46
CA GLN A 238 -13.49 -16.90 13.08
C GLN A 238 -15.01 -17.01 13.04
N LEU A 239 -15.60 -17.88 13.87
CA LEU A 239 -17.04 -18.12 13.93
C LEU A 239 -17.80 -16.84 14.32
N LEU A 240 -17.37 -16.16 15.38
CA LEU A 240 -17.98 -14.92 15.84
C LEU A 240 -17.88 -13.81 14.77
N SER A 241 -16.76 -13.75 14.05
CA SER A 241 -16.56 -12.78 12.97
C SER A 241 -17.52 -12.98 11.80
N ALA A 242 -17.95 -14.22 11.53
CA ALA A 242 -18.87 -14.58 10.45
C ALA A 242 -20.35 -14.62 10.88
N SER A 243 -20.66 -14.40 12.17
CA SER A 243 -22.02 -14.49 12.71
C SER A 243 -22.92 -13.30 12.36
N ASP A 244 -24.20 -13.32 12.80
CA ASP A 244 -25.23 -12.33 12.46
C ASP A 244 -24.77 -10.85 12.47
N PRO A 245 -23.98 -10.36 13.44
CA PRO A 245 -23.51 -8.98 13.43
C PRO A 245 -22.73 -8.58 12.18
N SER A 246 -22.18 -9.51 11.41
CA SER A 246 -21.42 -9.24 10.18
C SER A 246 -22.24 -8.51 9.10
N CYS A 247 -23.57 -8.62 9.15
CA CYS A 247 -24.51 -8.01 8.20
C CYS A 247 -25.41 -6.93 8.84
N ARG A 248 -25.04 -6.41 10.02
CA ARG A 248 -25.84 -5.42 10.77
C ARG A 248 -25.16 -4.06 10.82
N TYR A 249 -25.94 -3.06 11.26
CA TYR A 249 -25.52 -1.67 11.49
C TYR A 249 -25.70 -1.30 12.95
N ALA A 250 -24.71 -0.60 13.53
CA ALA A 250 -24.76 -0.06 14.88
C ALA A 250 -24.06 1.31 14.96
N GLU A 251 -24.31 2.15 13.97
CA GLU A 251 -23.75 3.49 13.95
C GLU A 251 -24.30 4.30 15.13
N HIS A 252 -23.40 4.95 15.86
CA HIS A 252 -23.76 5.75 17.03
C HIS A 252 -22.83 6.95 17.18
N LYS A 253 -23.29 7.95 17.90
CA LYS A 253 -22.51 9.13 18.25
C LYS A 253 -22.82 9.55 19.68
N LYS A 254 -21.80 9.94 20.43
CA LYS A 254 -21.98 10.54 21.74
C LYS A 254 -22.61 11.93 21.62
N ILE A 255 -23.77 12.13 22.26
CA ILE A 255 -24.48 13.41 22.29
C ILE A 255 -24.39 13.99 23.69
N ILE A 256 -23.31 14.74 23.95
CA ILE A 256 -22.97 15.30 25.26
C ILE A 256 -24.05 16.30 25.73
N SER A 257 -24.53 17.20 24.85
CA SER A 257 -25.42 18.29 25.20
C SER A 257 -26.80 17.85 25.66
N PHE A 258 -27.24 16.63 25.29
CA PHE A 258 -28.59 16.17 25.65
C PHE A 258 -28.58 14.91 26.52
N TYR A 259 -27.67 14.02 26.33
CA TYR A 259 -27.72 12.67 26.93
C TYR A 259 -26.46 12.26 27.67
N ASP A 260 -25.32 12.87 27.38
CA ASP A 260 -23.96 12.44 27.80
C ASP A 260 -23.72 10.91 27.63
N LYS A 261 -24.34 10.34 26.60
CA LYS A 261 -24.25 8.93 26.24
C LYS A 261 -24.21 8.72 24.74
N ASP A 262 -23.82 7.54 24.32
CA ASP A 262 -23.92 7.13 22.94
C ASP A 262 -25.40 6.96 22.52
N VAL A 263 -25.73 7.50 21.35
CA VAL A 263 -27.07 7.39 20.76
C VAL A 263 -26.92 6.63 19.44
N PHE A 264 -27.52 5.44 19.43
CA PHE A 264 -27.56 4.59 18.24
C PHE A 264 -28.64 5.05 17.28
N TYR A 265 -28.30 5.09 15.99
CA TYR A 265 -29.24 5.47 14.93
C TYR A 265 -30.14 4.31 14.49
N TYR A 266 -29.77 3.07 14.84
CA TYR A 266 -30.47 1.83 14.52
C TYR A 266 -30.99 1.14 15.78
N GLN A 267 -32.07 0.36 15.64
CA GLN A 267 -32.59 -0.48 16.69
C GLN A 267 -31.97 -1.89 16.64
N GLY A 268 -32.10 -2.66 17.73
CA GLY A 268 -31.50 -4.00 17.83
C GLY A 268 -30.02 -3.99 18.19
N THR A 269 -29.48 -2.86 18.66
CA THR A 269 -28.05 -2.63 18.88
C THR A 269 -27.56 -2.91 20.31
N LYS A 270 -28.43 -3.29 21.24
CA LYS A 270 -28.05 -3.51 22.66
C LYS A 270 -26.90 -4.49 22.85
N PHE A 271 -26.88 -5.55 22.05
CA PHE A 271 -25.81 -6.53 22.09
C PHE A 271 -24.48 -5.92 21.68
N ILE A 272 -24.48 -5.14 20.58
CA ILE A 272 -23.27 -4.48 20.07
C ILE A 272 -22.77 -3.40 21.03
N ASP A 273 -23.67 -2.62 21.63
CA ASP A 273 -23.30 -1.66 22.67
C ASP A 273 -22.51 -2.36 23.81
N THR A 274 -22.99 -3.52 24.26
CA THR A 274 -22.28 -4.32 25.26
C THR A 274 -20.91 -4.80 24.73
N VAL A 275 -20.85 -5.29 23.49
CA VAL A 275 -19.60 -5.75 22.84
C VAL A 275 -18.57 -4.62 22.78
N GLU A 276 -18.98 -3.43 22.38
CA GLU A 276 -18.09 -2.26 22.26
C GLU A 276 -17.52 -1.82 23.61
N GLN A 277 -18.35 -1.79 24.63
CA GLN A 277 -17.93 -1.45 26.00
C GLN A 277 -16.89 -2.46 26.53
N LEU A 278 -17.19 -3.75 26.40
CA LEU A 278 -16.28 -4.84 26.83
C LEU A 278 -14.98 -4.83 26.01
N LEU A 279 -15.07 -4.64 24.70
CA LEU A 279 -13.90 -4.55 23.85
C LEU A 279 -13.00 -3.35 24.21
N ALA A 280 -13.60 -2.20 24.45
CA ALA A 280 -12.86 -1.02 24.89
C ALA A 280 -12.19 -1.27 26.25
N GLU A 281 -12.85 -1.95 27.17
CA GLU A 281 -12.25 -2.35 28.46
C GLU A 281 -11.06 -3.28 28.26
N GLN A 282 -11.23 -4.37 27.50
CA GLN A 282 -10.18 -5.36 27.27
C GLN A 282 -8.97 -4.77 26.54
N MET A 283 -9.19 -3.89 25.56
CA MET A 283 -8.11 -3.25 24.83
C MET A 283 -7.40 -2.18 25.65
N ARG A 284 -8.10 -1.42 26.52
CA ARG A 284 -7.45 -0.53 27.50
C ARG A 284 -6.57 -1.29 28.47
N GLN A 285 -7.07 -2.42 29.01
CA GLN A 285 -6.30 -3.29 29.87
C GLN A 285 -5.05 -3.82 29.16
N TYR A 286 -5.22 -4.29 27.93
CA TYR A 286 -4.11 -4.83 27.13
C TYR A 286 -3.03 -3.81 26.85
N LEU A 287 -3.40 -2.63 26.38
CA LEU A 287 -2.47 -1.56 25.99
C LEU A 287 -1.91 -0.77 27.18
N GLY A 288 -2.58 -0.80 28.33
CA GLY A 288 -2.23 0.06 29.47
C GLY A 288 -2.53 1.53 29.23
N CYS A 289 -3.64 1.85 28.52
CA CYS A 289 -4.02 3.21 28.14
C CYS A 289 -5.33 3.66 28.80
N THR A 290 -5.60 4.98 28.76
CA THR A 290 -6.82 5.55 29.35
C THR A 290 -8.02 5.45 28.39
N GLN A 291 -7.81 5.58 27.09
CA GLN A 291 -8.86 5.58 26.08
C GLN A 291 -8.45 4.71 24.87
N VAL A 292 -9.42 4.08 24.21
CA VAL A 292 -9.20 3.28 23.02
C VAL A 292 -10.32 3.47 22.01
N GLU A 293 -9.97 3.54 20.72
CA GLU A 293 -10.88 3.55 19.58
C GLU A 293 -10.72 2.24 18.81
N THR A 294 -11.81 1.49 18.67
CA THR A 294 -11.82 0.15 18.07
C THR A 294 -12.66 0.05 16.79
N ARG A 295 -13.29 1.16 16.35
CA ARG A 295 -14.13 1.17 15.16
C ARG A 295 -13.38 1.20 13.85
N VAL A 296 -12.10 1.53 13.84
CA VAL A 296 -11.25 1.48 12.66
C VAL A 296 -11.03 0.05 12.17
N ILE A 297 -11.19 -0.20 10.86
CA ILE A 297 -11.19 -1.54 10.27
C ILE A 297 -9.83 -2.01 9.73
N SER A 298 -8.79 -1.20 9.87
CA SER A 298 -7.42 -1.58 9.53
C SER A 298 -6.39 -0.71 10.27
N GLY A 299 -5.16 -1.20 10.41
CA GLY A 299 -4.05 -0.40 10.96
C GLY A 299 -3.75 0.85 10.13
N GLN A 300 -3.88 0.76 8.80
CA GLN A 300 -3.77 1.93 7.91
C GLN A 300 -4.81 3.00 8.26
N MET A 301 -6.06 2.60 8.48
CA MET A 301 -7.14 3.50 8.85
C MET A 301 -6.91 4.11 10.24
N SER A 302 -6.31 3.36 11.17
CA SER A 302 -5.88 3.90 12.48
C SER A 302 -4.91 5.08 12.31
N ASN A 303 -3.92 4.92 11.44
CA ASN A 303 -2.96 5.98 11.13
C ASN A 303 -3.63 7.17 10.42
N MET A 304 -4.47 6.92 9.41
CA MET A 304 -5.21 7.99 8.70
C MET A 304 -6.08 8.80 9.64
N ALA A 305 -6.85 8.15 10.51
CA ALA A 305 -7.69 8.83 11.51
C ALA A 305 -6.85 9.66 12.48
N THR A 306 -5.71 9.14 12.93
CA THR A 306 -4.78 9.83 13.82
C THR A 306 -4.15 11.05 13.14
N PHE A 307 -3.62 10.92 11.92
CA PHE A 307 -2.99 12.05 11.21
C PHE A 307 -4.01 13.13 10.87
N SER A 308 -5.19 12.74 10.42
CA SER A 308 -6.30 13.66 10.16
C SER A 308 -6.71 14.41 11.43
N ALA A 309 -6.79 13.70 12.56
CA ALA A 309 -7.13 14.31 13.84
C ALA A 309 -6.06 15.29 14.35
N LEU A 310 -4.78 14.95 14.17
CA LEU A 310 -3.67 15.84 14.51
C LEU A 310 -3.70 17.12 13.65
N MET A 311 -3.99 17.01 12.37
CA MET A 311 -4.14 18.17 11.48
C MET A 311 -5.33 19.05 11.92
N ASP A 312 -6.48 18.46 12.21
CA ASP A 312 -7.64 19.20 12.72
C ASP A 312 -7.36 19.87 14.07
N TRP A 313 -6.68 19.16 14.95
CA TRP A 313 -6.29 19.68 16.25
C TRP A 313 -5.35 20.88 16.13
N LYS A 314 -4.38 20.81 15.21
CA LYS A 314 -3.50 21.94 14.89
C LYS A 314 -4.31 23.17 14.44
N ASN A 315 -5.34 22.99 13.64
CA ASN A 315 -6.15 24.05 13.06
C ASN A 315 -7.40 24.42 13.88
N ARG A 316 -7.58 23.88 15.11
CA ARG A 316 -8.81 24.04 15.88
C ARG A 316 -9.20 25.48 16.25
N LEU A 317 -8.22 26.35 16.35
CA LEU A 317 -8.42 27.77 16.71
C LEU A 317 -8.70 28.66 15.50
N ASP A 318 -8.36 28.22 14.31
CA ASP A 318 -8.57 28.95 13.06
C ASP A 318 -9.11 28.03 11.95
N ARG A 319 -10.43 27.89 11.92
CA ARG A 319 -11.14 27.06 10.94
C ARG A 319 -11.56 27.81 9.67
N LYS A 320 -11.25 29.11 9.57
CA LYS A 320 -11.69 29.96 8.45
C LYS A 320 -10.66 30.01 7.32
N HIS A 321 -9.40 29.68 7.60
CA HIS A 321 -8.33 29.62 6.63
C HIS A 321 -8.12 28.21 6.09
N THR A 322 -7.36 28.10 5.00
CA THR A 322 -6.93 26.80 4.47
C THR A 322 -6.16 26.03 5.55
N PRO A 323 -6.55 24.79 5.89
CA PRO A 323 -5.92 24.05 6.97
C PRO A 323 -4.42 23.86 6.74
N GLN A 324 -3.62 24.24 7.74
CA GLN A 324 -2.19 23.97 7.75
C GLN A 324 -1.95 22.48 7.97
N ARG A 325 -1.15 21.88 7.12
CA ARG A 325 -0.66 20.51 7.30
C ARG A 325 0.32 20.42 8.44
N LEU A 326 0.59 19.20 8.92
CA LEU A 326 1.63 18.95 9.91
C LEU A 326 2.98 19.42 9.38
N GLY A 327 3.78 20.03 10.21
CA GLY A 327 5.14 20.42 9.91
C GLY A 327 6.07 19.21 9.80
N TYR A 328 7.30 19.32 10.31
CA TYR A 328 8.21 18.17 10.27
C TYR A 328 7.67 16.97 11.05
N VAL A 329 7.75 15.80 10.42
CA VAL A 329 7.48 14.50 11.04
C VAL A 329 8.77 13.69 11.04
N LEU A 330 9.14 13.12 12.19
CA LEU A 330 10.26 12.21 12.33
C LEU A 330 9.73 10.77 12.35
N ASN A 331 10.22 9.92 11.45
CA ASN A 331 9.81 8.51 11.37
C ASN A 331 10.97 7.58 10.99
N ASN A 332 10.72 6.27 10.99
CA ASN A 332 11.65 5.29 10.46
C ASN A 332 11.66 5.31 8.94
N HIS A 333 12.83 5.35 8.30
CA HIS A 333 12.94 5.30 6.83
C HIS A 333 12.45 3.97 6.28
N ILE A 334 11.76 3.99 5.15
CA ILE A 334 11.17 2.79 4.53
C ILE A 334 12.22 1.69 4.24
N ILE A 335 13.39 2.04 3.73
CA ILE A 335 14.48 1.10 3.45
C ILE A 335 15.06 0.50 4.75
N ARG A 336 15.03 1.25 5.85
CA ARG A 336 15.45 0.79 7.19
C ARG A 336 14.32 0.07 7.94
N GLY A 337 13.33 -0.40 7.23
CA GLY A 337 12.21 -1.16 7.77
C GLY A 337 11.02 -0.33 8.26
N GLY A 338 10.97 0.97 8.00
CA GLY A 338 9.84 1.82 8.37
C GLY A 338 8.51 1.27 7.85
N HIS A 339 7.44 1.44 8.62
CA HIS A 339 6.11 0.98 8.22
C HIS A 339 5.55 1.87 7.11
N LEU A 340 5.07 1.27 6.00
CA LEU A 340 4.57 1.98 4.82
C LEU A 340 3.46 2.98 5.17
N SER A 341 2.57 2.61 6.08
CA SER A 341 1.47 3.47 6.53
C SER A 341 1.93 4.81 7.12
N ALA A 342 3.11 4.85 7.77
CA ALA A 342 3.70 6.05 8.35
C ALA A 342 4.58 6.85 7.37
N GLN A 343 4.52 6.56 6.07
CA GLN A 343 5.33 7.21 5.04
C GLN A 343 4.54 8.21 4.20
N PRO A 344 5.21 9.15 3.52
CA PRO A 344 4.57 10.05 2.55
C PRO A 344 3.93 9.35 1.35
N MET A 345 4.33 8.12 1.04
CA MET A 345 3.71 7.29 0.01
C MET A 345 2.52 6.47 0.54
N GLY A 346 2.29 6.48 1.85
CA GLY A 346 1.18 5.82 2.53
C GLY A 346 0.18 6.81 3.14
N ALA A 347 -0.30 6.51 4.37
CA ALA A 347 -1.34 7.29 5.02
C ALA A 347 -0.93 8.74 5.39
N LEU A 348 0.37 9.03 5.52
CA LEU A 348 0.87 10.36 5.90
C LEU A 348 0.78 11.40 4.77
N LYS A 349 0.64 10.98 3.51
CA LYS A 349 0.75 11.81 2.29
C LYS A 349 -0.03 13.12 2.35
N ASP A 350 -1.29 13.04 2.73
CA ASP A 350 -2.21 14.19 2.61
C ASP A 350 -2.19 15.10 3.85
N TYR A 351 -1.48 14.71 4.89
CA TYR A 351 -1.47 15.39 6.20
C TYR A 351 -0.18 16.14 6.49
N ILE A 352 0.87 15.93 5.70
CA ILE A 352 2.20 16.54 5.91
C ILE A 352 2.45 17.70 4.97
N ALA A 353 3.13 18.73 5.48
CA ALA A 353 3.56 19.87 4.69
C ALA A 353 4.57 19.45 3.61
N VAL A 354 4.55 20.18 2.51
CA VAL A 354 5.47 20.04 1.38
C VAL A 354 6.22 21.34 1.20
N ASP A 355 7.52 21.27 1.11
CA ASP A 355 8.36 22.42 0.77
C ASP A 355 7.97 22.92 -0.64
N PRO A 356 7.50 24.15 -0.79
CA PRO A 356 7.00 24.64 -2.07
C PRO A 356 8.08 24.82 -3.14
N VAL A 357 9.36 24.86 -2.75
CA VAL A 357 10.49 25.05 -3.65
C VAL A 357 11.07 23.71 -4.11
N THR A 358 11.26 22.78 -3.15
CA THR A 358 11.89 21.49 -3.43
C THR A 358 10.90 20.38 -3.72
N GLU A 359 9.60 20.62 -3.48
CA GLU A 359 8.49 19.64 -3.54
C GLU A 359 8.72 18.42 -2.62
N ARG A 360 9.63 18.55 -1.64
CA ARG A 360 9.88 17.50 -0.67
C ARG A 360 8.90 17.59 0.50
N THR A 361 8.40 16.46 0.90
CA THR A 361 7.60 16.35 2.12
C THR A 361 8.44 16.66 3.35
N ALA A 362 7.85 17.29 4.35
CA ALA A 362 8.51 17.67 5.60
C ALA A 362 8.73 16.44 6.52
N VAL A 363 9.31 15.37 5.97
CA VAL A 363 9.70 14.16 6.69
C VAL A 363 11.21 14.15 6.90
N VAL A 364 11.60 13.85 8.13
CA VAL A 364 12.98 13.49 8.48
C VAL A 364 12.97 12.07 9.04
N ASN A 365 14.09 11.36 8.88
CA ASN A 365 14.15 9.98 9.32
C ASN A 365 15.07 9.80 10.50
N PHE A 366 14.77 8.81 11.35
CA PHE A 366 15.66 8.41 12.42
C PHE A 366 17.02 7.99 11.86
N PRO A 367 18.13 8.56 12.35
CA PRO A 367 19.45 8.00 12.17
C PRO A 367 19.52 6.60 12.77
N VAL A 368 20.30 5.71 12.16
CA VAL A 368 20.53 4.35 12.66
C VAL A 368 21.99 4.15 13.01
N CYS A 369 22.28 3.23 13.93
CA CYS A 369 23.63 2.89 14.31
C CYS A 369 24.40 2.28 13.14
N ARG A 370 25.69 2.56 13.04
CA ARG A 370 26.53 2.02 11.95
C ARG A 370 26.80 0.53 12.08
N ASP A 371 26.84 0.06 13.31
CA ASP A 371 27.08 -1.35 13.67
C ASP A 371 25.80 -2.20 13.64
N ASP A 372 24.63 -1.56 13.70
CA ASP A 372 23.33 -2.24 13.66
C ASP A 372 22.29 -1.33 12.99
N LEU A 373 22.04 -1.54 11.71
CA LEU A 373 21.13 -0.72 10.91
C LEU A 373 19.64 -0.87 11.30
N PHE A 374 19.33 -1.83 12.15
CA PHE A 374 17.98 -2.02 12.71
C PHE A 374 17.76 -1.23 14.01
N ARG A 375 18.84 -0.66 14.58
CA ARG A 375 18.82 0.11 15.83
C ARG A 375 18.89 1.60 15.55
N ILE A 376 17.97 2.37 16.17
CA ILE A 376 17.99 3.84 16.12
C ILE A 376 19.19 4.36 16.90
N ASP A 377 19.93 5.31 16.32
CA ASP A 377 20.97 6.07 17.01
C ASP A 377 20.32 7.21 17.81
N VAL A 378 20.27 7.04 19.13
CA VAL A 378 19.59 7.98 20.03
C VAL A 378 20.28 9.34 20.03
N GLU A 379 21.61 9.38 20.05
CA GLU A 379 22.35 10.65 20.17
C GLU A 379 22.26 11.47 18.87
N GLU A 380 22.36 10.83 17.72
CA GLU A 380 22.12 11.52 16.43
C GLU A 380 20.65 11.91 16.28
N THR A 381 19.72 11.10 16.78
CA THR A 381 18.27 11.41 16.77
C THR A 381 17.98 12.68 17.59
N LYS A 382 18.60 12.87 18.75
CA LYS A 382 18.46 14.10 19.56
C LYS A 382 18.86 15.34 18.76
N LYS A 383 19.96 15.27 17.99
CA LYS A 383 20.40 16.38 17.11
C LYS A 383 19.41 16.67 16.01
N VAL A 384 18.82 15.63 15.40
CA VAL A 384 17.77 15.77 14.38
C VAL A 384 16.53 16.44 14.99
N ILE A 385 16.09 16.00 16.16
CA ILE A 385 14.92 16.59 16.85
C ILE A 385 15.18 18.05 17.21
N ASP A 386 16.35 18.39 17.71
CA ASP A 386 16.70 19.77 18.07
C ASP A 386 16.72 20.69 16.84
N ARG A 387 17.25 20.20 15.71
CA ARG A 387 17.34 20.94 14.46
C ARG A 387 15.98 21.17 13.80
N TYR A 388 15.13 20.13 13.70
CA TYR A 388 13.91 20.17 12.89
C TYR A 388 12.66 20.41 13.72
N ARG A 389 12.69 20.25 15.04
CA ARG A 389 11.56 20.45 15.94
C ARG A 389 10.29 19.78 15.44
N PRO A 390 10.28 18.44 15.21
CA PRO A 390 9.15 17.75 14.60
C PRO A 390 7.89 17.91 15.45
N GLU A 391 6.74 18.16 14.80
CA GLU A 391 5.42 18.20 15.43
C GLU A 391 4.93 16.81 15.82
N LEU A 392 5.39 15.78 15.09
CA LEU A 392 5.04 14.38 15.32
C LEU A 392 6.28 13.50 15.17
N ILE A 393 6.48 12.62 16.14
CA ILE A 393 7.50 11.56 16.11
C ILE A 393 6.75 10.23 16.04
N ILE A 394 7.04 9.40 15.01
CA ILE A 394 6.37 8.12 14.77
C ILE A 394 7.42 7.02 14.91
N PHE A 395 7.35 6.25 15.99
CA PHE A 395 8.05 4.99 16.13
C PHE A 395 7.28 3.88 15.43
N GLY A 396 7.97 2.79 15.11
CA GLY A 396 7.37 1.59 14.50
C GLY A 396 7.92 1.26 13.13
N LYS A 397 8.08 -0.04 12.92
CA LYS A 397 8.68 -0.62 11.71
C LYS A 397 7.86 -1.80 11.22
N SER A 398 8.01 -2.14 9.95
CA SER A 398 7.59 -3.42 9.37
C SER A 398 8.69 -4.49 9.46
N MET A 399 9.96 -4.07 9.54
CA MET A 399 11.09 -4.93 9.93
C MET A 399 11.54 -4.53 11.33
N VAL A 400 11.11 -5.26 12.34
CA VAL A 400 11.33 -4.93 13.76
C VAL A 400 12.20 -6.02 14.40
N LEU A 401 13.49 -5.78 14.53
CA LEU A 401 14.41 -6.66 15.28
C LEU A 401 14.77 -6.12 16.65
N ARG A 402 14.61 -4.81 16.86
CA ARG A 402 15.01 -4.10 18.08
C ARG A 402 13.83 -3.36 18.71
N ARG A 403 13.93 -3.10 20.00
CA ARG A 403 13.08 -2.13 20.69
C ARG A 403 13.32 -0.73 20.15
N GLU A 404 12.28 0.08 20.14
CA GLU A 404 12.37 1.49 19.77
C GLU A 404 12.67 2.34 21.02
N PRO A 405 13.54 3.38 20.96
CA PRO A 405 14.01 4.15 22.13
C PRO A 405 12.99 5.22 22.56
N VAL A 406 11.75 4.82 22.83
CA VAL A 406 10.64 5.73 23.15
C VAL A 406 10.93 6.53 24.43
N ALA A 407 11.39 5.86 25.50
CA ALA A 407 11.64 6.48 26.80
C ALA A 407 12.75 7.52 26.75
N GLU A 408 13.84 7.23 26.04
CA GLU A 408 14.98 8.12 25.88
C GLU A 408 14.58 9.39 25.12
N ILE A 409 13.81 9.22 24.03
CA ILE A 409 13.38 10.35 23.22
C ILE A 409 12.30 11.15 23.94
N ARG A 410 11.36 10.51 24.66
CA ARG A 410 10.38 11.22 25.52
C ARG A 410 11.09 12.09 26.56
N ARG A 411 12.08 11.55 27.24
CA ARG A 411 12.88 12.31 28.24
C ARG A 411 13.51 13.54 27.59
N PHE A 412 14.19 13.35 26.47
CA PHE A 412 14.87 14.44 25.76
C PHE A 412 13.90 15.56 25.33
N VAL A 413 12.77 15.23 24.66
CA VAL A 413 11.83 16.26 24.20
C VAL A 413 11.17 17.00 25.38
N THR A 414 11.00 16.32 26.52
CA THR A 414 10.47 16.94 27.75
C THR A 414 11.48 17.90 28.35
N GLU A 415 12.73 17.49 28.50
CA GLU A 415 13.83 18.33 29.04
C GLU A 415 14.09 19.57 28.18
N GLN A 416 13.96 19.42 26.84
CA GLN A 416 14.16 20.52 25.89
C GLN A 416 12.90 21.35 25.63
N ASN A 417 11.78 21.07 26.30
CA ASN A 417 10.47 21.72 26.09
C ASN A 417 10.04 21.75 24.61
N ILE A 418 10.21 20.63 23.90
CA ILE A 418 9.81 20.50 22.50
C ILE A 418 8.36 20.02 22.45
N PRO A 419 7.41 20.82 21.88
CA PRO A 419 5.99 20.47 21.84
C PRO A 419 5.70 19.48 20.70
N THR A 420 6.19 18.27 20.82
CA THR A 420 5.97 17.18 19.86
C THR A 420 4.99 16.15 20.42
N THR A 421 4.22 15.50 19.55
CA THR A 421 3.43 14.32 19.89
C THR A 421 4.25 13.08 19.57
N ILE A 422 4.36 12.14 20.49
CA ILE A 422 5.00 10.83 20.25
C ILE A 422 3.93 9.78 20.02
N MET A 423 4.00 9.16 18.85
CA MET A 423 3.15 8.06 18.40
C MET A 423 3.99 6.80 18.18
N TYR A 424 3.44 5.63 18.56
CA TYR A 424 4.01 4.36 18.20
C TYR A 424 3.05 3.56 17.32
N ASP A 425 3.42 3.37 16.06
CA ASP A 425 2.75 2.45 15.15
C ASP A 425 3.21 1.02 15.43
N MET A 426 2.46 0.31 16.24
CA MET A 426 2.73 -1.07 16.64
C MET A 426 2.09 -2.11 15.72
N ALA A 427 1.76 -1.77 14.49
CA ALA A 427 1.06 -2.68 13.57
C ALA A 427 1.68 -4.09 13.52
N HIS A 428 3.00 -4.21 13.54
CA HIS A 428 3.69 -5.50 13.48
C HIS A 428 3.91 -6.17 14.83
N VAL A 429 3.90 -5.42 15.92
CA VAL A 429 4.26 -5.89 17.26
C VAL A 429 3.15 -5.65 18.29
N LEU A 430 1.91 -5.38 17.84
CA LEU A 430 0.79 -5.14 18.75
C LEU A 430 0.59 -6.30 19.75
N GLY A 431 0.73 -7.54 19.33
CA GLY A 431 0.61 -8.72 20.20
C GLY A 431 1.76 -8.90 21.18
N LEU A 432 2.80 -8.07 21.09
CA LEU A 432 3.96 -8.11 21.98
C LEU A 432 3.99 -6.97 23.02
N VAL A 433 2.93 -6.15 23.09
CA VAL A 433 2.81 -5.10 24.12
C VAL A 433 2.83 -5.72 25.50
N GLY A 434 3.90 -5.54 26.26
CA GLY A 434 4.08 -6.15 27.60
C GLY A 434 5.53 -6.22 28.05
N ASP A 435 5.74 -6.98 29.14
CA ASP A 435 7.04 -7.08 29.83
C ASP A 435 8.11 -7.77 28.99
N HIS A 436 7.72 -8.62 28.05
CA HIS A 436 8.68 -9.35 27.22
C HIS A 436 9.22 -8.49 26.05
N PHE A 437 8.50 -7.44 25.64
CA PHE A 437 8.97 -6.51 24.60
C PHE A 437 8.92 -5.06 25.07
N GLN A 438 7.84 -4.31 24.80
CA GLN A 438 7.71 -2.89 25.14
C GLN A 438 6.33 -2.53 25.69
N LYS A 439 6.29 -1.54 26.56
CA LYS A 439 5.07 -0.90 27.07
C LYS A 439 5.05 0.57 26.65
N PRO A 440 4.61 0.89 25.43
CA PRO A 440 4.80 2.21 24.83
C PRO A 440 4.24 3.36 25.66
N PHE A 441 3.10 3.17 26.36
CA PHE A 441 2.52 4.23 27.20
C PHE A 441 3.33 4.48 28.48
N GLU A 442 3.90 3.45 29.09
CA GLU A 442 4.81 3.60 30.25
C GLU A 442 6.13 4.28 29.81
N GLU A 443 6.57 4.05 28.58
CA GLU A 443 7.75 4.66 27.98
C GLU A 443 7.50 6.11 27.49
N GLY A 444 6.26 6.58 27.47
CA GLY A 444 5.90 7.96 27.17
C GLY A 444 5.35 8.24 25.79
N ALA A 445 4.94 7.22 25.03
CA ALA A 445 4.10 7.43 23.86
C ALA A 445 2.74 8.01 24.28
N GLU A 446 2.21 8.92 23.47
CA GLU A 446 0.89 9.53 23.73
C GLU A 446 -0.21 8.82 22.94
N ILE A 447 0.15 8.28 21.77
CA ILE A 447 -0.76 7.60 20.84
C ILE A 447 -0.10 6.28 20.43
N VAL A 448 -0.86 5.20 20.46
CA VAL A 448 -0.47 3.89 19.92
C VAL A 448 -1.50 3.48 18.89
N THR A 449 -1.04 3.11 17.70
CA THR A 449 -1.87 2.49 16.67
C THR A 449 -1.43 1.06 16.41
N GLY A 450 -2.31 0.22 15.89
CA GLY A 450 -1.95 -1.15 15.62
C GLY A 450 -2.89 -1.88 14.67
N SER A 451 -2.39 -3.02 14.15
CA SER A 451 -3.16 -4.00 13.40
C SER A 451 -3.42 -5.21 14.28
N THR A 452 -4.67 -5.67 14.34
CA THR A 452 -5.11 -6.70 15.29
C THR A 452 -4.97 -8.15 14.77
N HIS A 453 -4.46 -8.34 13.56
CA HIS A 453 -4.41 -9.65 12.88
C HIS A 453 -2.99 -10.18 12.63
N LYS A 454 -1.96 -9.50 13.16
CA LYS A 454 -0.56 -9.91 13.02
C LYS A 454 -0.14 -10.66 14.30
N THR A 455 0.77 -10.10 15.06
CA THR A 455 1.15 -10.72 16.35
C THR A 455 -0.01 -10.82 17.36
N PHE A 456 -1.03 -9.94 17.26
CA PHE A 456 -2.21 -9.95 18.15
C PHE A 456 -3.20 -11.10 17.86
N PHE A 457 -3.10 -11.81 16.76
CA PHE A 457 -3.91 -12.97 16.33
C PHE A 457 -5.45 -12.80 16.31
N GLY A 458 -5.94 -11.58 16.23
CA GLY A 458 -7.36 -11.27 16.04
C GLY A 458 -7.76 -11.19 14.56
N PRO A 459 -9.00 -10.78 14.26
CA PRO A 459 -9.42 -10.50 12.90
C PRO A 459 -8.75 -9.24 12.36
N GLN A 460 -8.80 -9.05 11.04
CA GLN A 460 -8.25 -7.85 10.38
C GLN A 460 -9.01 -6.59 10.81
N ARG A 461 -8.47 -5.86 11.76
CA ARG A 461 -8.93 -4.56 12.23
C ARG A 461 -7.74 -3.68 12.63
N GLY A 462 -8.06 -2.44 12.97
CA GLY A 462 -7.14 -1.52 13.61
C GLY A 462 -7.56 -1.17 15.03
N VAL A 463 -6.67 -0.50 15.74
CA VAL A 463 -6.91 0.05 17.08
C VAL A 463 -6.11 1.34 17.23
N ILE A 464 -6.67 2.30 17.99
CA ILE A 464 -5.98 3.52 18.42
C ILE A 464 -6.12 3.63 19.92
N GLY A 465 -5.02 3.54 20.66
CA GLY A 465 -4.96 3.83 22.08
C GLY A 465 -4.38 5.20 22.33
N VAL A 466 -4.88 5.91 23.35
CA VAL A 466 -4.30 7.17 23.81
C VAL A 466 -4.25 7.24 25.32
N ASN A 467 -3.31 8.04 25.84
CA ASN A 467 -3.19 8.26 27.27
C ASN A 467 -3.58 9.69 27.66
N TYR A 468 -4.82 10.08 27.27
CA TYR A 468 -5.41 11.37 27.63
C TYR A 468 -6.58 11.18 28.59
N ARG A 469 -6.68 12.08 29.57
CA ARG A 469 -7.80 12.18 30.53
C ARG A 469 -8.61 13.41 30.25
N ARG A 470 -9.83 13.48 30.79
CA ARG A 470 -10.77 14.56 30.52
C ARG A 470 -10.28 15.94 30.95
N GLU A 471 -9.43 15.99 31.95
CA GLU A 471 -8.76 17.19 32.46
C GLU A 471 -7.55 17.65 31.63
N ASP A 472 -7.04 16.82 30.72
CA ASP A 472 -5.87 17.15 29.92
C ASP A 472 -6.20 18.13 28.80
N LEU A 473 -5.27 19.03 28.50
CA LEU A 473 -5.41 19.97 27.37
C LEU A 473 -5.60 19.25 26.02
N LYS A 474 -5.05 18.04 25.87
CA LYS A 474 -5.18 17.22 24.66
C LYS A 474 -6.42 16.33 24.64
N TRP A 475 -7.36 16.45 25.60
CA TRP A 475 -8.61 15.70 25.54
C TRP A 475 -9.39 15.94 24.25
N GLY A 476 -9.45 17.19 23.77
CA GLY A 476 -10.08 17.52 22.50
C GLY A 476 -9.42 16.85 21.27
N LEU A 477 -8.13 16.47 21.35
CA LEU A 477 -7.51 15.65 20.32
C LEU A 477 -8.10 14.23 20.32
N TRP A 478 -8.34 13.63 21.48
CA TRP A 478 -9.03 12.35 21.58
C TRP A 478 -10.43 12.41 20.97
N GLU A 479 -11.23 13.42 21.29
CA GLU A 479 -12.55 13.59 20.68
C GLU A 479 -12.47 13.76 19.15
N THR A 480 -11.42 14.41 18.68
CA THR A 480 -11.15 14.55 17.25
C THR A 480 -10.77 13.21 16.62
N ILE A 481 -9.93 12.37 17.28
CA ILE A 481 -9.58 11.02 16.83
C ILE A 481 -10.86 10.18 16.69
N GLN A 482 -11.74 10.18 17.69
CA GLN A 482 -13.02 9.46 17.62
C GLN A 482 -13.87 9.92 16.43
N SER A 483 -13.97 11.24 16.21
CA SER A 483 -14.72 11.80 15.09
C SER A 483 -14.09 11.47 13.73
N ARG A 484 -12.76 11.37 13.65
CA ARG A 484 -12.05 10.96 12.44
C ARG A 484 -12.05 9.45 12.21
N ALA A 485 -12.19 8.65 13.26
CA ALA A 485 -12.47 7.23 13.13
C ALA A 485 -13.90 7.01 12.61
N PHE A 486 -14.89 7.54 13.31
CA PHE A 486 -16.30 7.47 12.91
C PHE A 486 -17.00 8.85 13.09
N PRO A 487 -17.67 9.38 12.04
CA PRO A 487 -17.86 8.84 10.68
C PRO A 487 -16.74 9.24 9.69
N GLY A 488 -15.62 9.78 10.16
CA GLY A 488 -14.58 10.36 9.31
C GLY A 488 -13.85 9.37 8.39
N SER A 489 -13.68 8.12 8.81
CA SER A 489 -12.99 7.09 8.06
C SER A 489 -13.87 5.90 7.72
N VAL A 490 -14.90 5.62 8.52
CA VAL A 490 -15.79 4.48 8.34
C VAL A 490 -17.22 4.86 8.72
N SER A 491 -18.20 4.37 7.97
CA SER A 491 -19.63 4.52 8.32
C SER A 491 -20.15 3.28 9.03
N ASN A 492 -19.99 2.09 8.47
CA ASN A 492 -20.26 0.82 9.15
C ASN A 492 -18.95 0.14 9.55
N HIS A 493 -18.74 -0.06 10.83
CA HIS A 493 -17.45 -0.51 11.36
C HIS A 493 -17.32 -2.06 11.51
N HIS A 494 -18.01 -2.83 10.67
CA HIS A 494 -17.89 -4.28 10.54
C HIS A 494 -18.04 -5.02 11.88
N LEU A 495 -19.28 -5.08 12.38
CA LEU A 495 -19.60 -5.55 13.72
C LEU A 495 -19.21 -7.01 13.97
N GLY A 496 -19.27 -7.90 12.96
CA GLY A 496 -18.83 -9.29 13.10
C GLY A 496 -17.35 -9.38 13.48
N THR A 497 -16.47 -8.70 12.77
CA THR A 497 -15.04 -8.69 13.12
C THR A 497 -14.76 -7.94 14.42
N GLN A 498 -15.62 -7.00 14.83
CA GLN A 498 -15.52 -6.37 16.15
C GLN A 498 -15.82 -7.36 17.28
N LEU A 499 -16.85 -8.18 17.10
CA LEU A 499 -17.17 -9.28 18.03
C LEU A 499 -16.05 -10.33 18.08
N GLY A 500 -15.49 -10.69 16.92
CA GLY A 500 -14.32 -11.57 16.87
C GLY A 500 -13.10 -10.95 17.56
N LEU A 501 -12.90 -9.63 17.45
CA LEU A 501 -11.81 -8.94 18.15
C LEU A 501 -11.97 -8.97 19.67
N LEU A 502 -13.20 -8.88 20.19
CA LEU A 502 -13.45 -9.02 21.63
C LEU A 502 -13.02 -10.40 22.11
N MET A 503 -13.36 -11.46 21.40
CA MET A 503 -12.90 -12.82 21.74
C MET A 503 -11.38 -12.92 21.72
N ALA A 504 -10.74 -12.41 20.67
CA ALA A 504 -9.27 -12.38 20.57
C ALA A 504 -8.63 -11.55 21.69
N ALA A 505 -9.27 -10.48 22.15
CA ALA A 505 -8.79 -9.66 23.26
C ALA A 505 -8.87 -10.41 24.61
N TYR A 506 -9.91 -11.22 24.82
CA TYR A 506 -9.97 -12.11 25.98
C TYR A 506 -8.86 -13.16 25.93
N GLU A 507 -8.68 -13.83 24.79
CA GLU A 507 -7.60 -14.82 24.63
C GLU A 507 -6.22 -14.16 24.83
N MET A 508 -5.99 -13.00 24.21
CA MET A 508 -4.72 -12.28 24.33
C MET A 508 -4.44 -11.86 25.78
N ASN A 509 -5.40 -11.27 26.47
CA ASN A 509 -5.22 -10.85 27.86
C ASN A 509 -4.95 -12.06 28.79
N TYR A 510 -5.57 -13.22 28.51
CA TYR A 510 -5.39 -14.42 29.32
C TYR A 510 -4.04 -15.09 29.06
N PHE A 511 -3.63 -15.22 27.80
CA PHE A 511 -2.41 -15.93 27.41
C PHE A 511 -1.18 -15.03 27.19
N LYS A 512 -1.32 -13.73 27.35
CA LYS A 512 -0.34 -12.69 27.03
C LYS A 512 1.08 -13.06 27.39
N ASP A 513 1.33 -13.37 28.64
CA ASP A 513 2.68 -13.60 29.16
C ASP A 513 3.33 -14.84 28.54
N SER A 514 2.63 -15.97 28.56
CA SER A 514 3.13 -17.23 28.01
C SER A 514 3.31 -17.17 26.48
N TYR A 515 2.38 -16.53 25.77
CA TYR A 515 2.45 -16.36 24.31
C TYR A 515 3.62 -15.49 23.90
N GLN A 516 3.75 -14.30 24.50
CA GLN A 516 4.82 -13.34 24.16
C GLN A 516 6.19 -13.94 24.42
N LYS A 517 6.37 -14.59 25.58
CA LYS A 517 7.61 -15.27 25.90
C LYS A 517 7.94 -16.36 24.88
N ALA A 518 6.99 -17.23 24.57
CA ALA A 518 7.20 -18.31 23.62
C ALA A 518 7.55 -17.82 22.21
N VAL A 519 6.88 -16.76 21.74
CA VAL A 519 7.14 -16.16 20.42
C VAL A 519 8.54 -15.59 20.34
N ILE A 520 8.98 -14.83 21.34
CA ILE A 520 10.31 -14.21 21.35
C ILE A 520 11.41 -15.27 21.50
N ASP A 521 11.23 -16.25 22.38
CA ASP A 521 12.18 -17.35 22.55
C ASP A 521 12.31 -18.17 21.26
N ASN A 522 11.18 -18.53 20.62
CA ASN A 522 11.17 -19.27 19.38
C ASN A 522 11.84 -18.50 18.23
N ALA A 523 11.65 -17.16 18.15
CA ALA A 523 12.33 -16.36 17.16
C ALA A 523 13.85 -16.41 17.31
N LYS A 524 14.36 -16.31 18.54
CA LYS A 524 15.79 -16.45 18.84
C LYS A 524 16.33 -17.83 18.53
N TYR A 525 15.60 -18.90 18.92
CA TYR A 525 15.98 -20.28 18.59
C TYR A 525 16.01 -20.51 17.09
N PHE A 526 15.02 -20.05 16.37
CA PHE A 526 14.94 -20.21 14.93
C PHE A 526 16.08 -19.44 14.21
N ALA A 527 16.33 -18.19 14.60
CA ALA A 527 17.43 -17.40 14.06
C ALA A 527 18.78 -18.10 14.25
N LYS A 528 19.03 -18.62 15.48
CA LYS A 528 20.24 -19.37 15.79
C LYS A 528 20.34 -20.67 14.97
N ALA A 529 19.26 -21.44 14.86
CA ALA A 529 19.23 -22.67 14.09
C ALA A 529 19.49 -22.43 12.59
N LEU A 530 18.92 -21.36 12.01
CA LEU A 530 19.18 -20.97 10.61
C LEU A 530 20.66 -20.61 10.40
N HIS A 531 21.26 -19.86 11.34
CA HIS A 531 22.68 -19.54 11.30
C HIS A 531 23.56 -20.80 11.40
N GLU A 532 23.26 -21.69 12.32
CA GLU A 532 23.97 -22.98 12.48
C GLU A 532 23.81 -23.91 11.27
N ALA A 533 22.70 -23.81 10.56
CA ALA A 533 22.46 -24.51 9.30
C ALA A 533 23.20 -23.89 8.08
N GLY A 534 23.89 -22.77 8.26
CA GLY A 534 24.72 -22.09 7.26
C GLY A 534 24.05 -20.93 6.50
N LEU A 535 22.88 -20.48 6.93
CA LEU A 535 22.21 -19.32 6.36
C LEU A 535 22.71 -18.01 7.00
N HIS A 536 22.74 -16.94 6.21
CA HIS A 536 23.16 -15.62 6.68
C HIS A 536 21.99 -14.89 7.38
N VAL A 537 21.90 -15.04 8.70
CA VAL A 537 20.88 -14.39 9.53
C VAL A 537 21.29 -12.97 9.86
N LEU A 538 20.40 -12.00 9.60
CA LEU A 538 20.60 -10.58 9.92
C LEU A 538 20.21 -10.28 11.39
N GLY A 539 20.85 -9.28 11.96
CA GLY A 539 20.68 -8.87 13.36
C GLY A 539 21.91 -9.19 14.21
N ASP A 540 21.86 -8.80 15.50
CA ASP A 540 22.99 -8.93 16.41
C ASP A 540 22.96 -10.29 17.14
N PRO A 541 23.96 -11.17 16.93
CA PRO A 541 24.03 -12.45 17.62
C PRO A 541 24.05 -12.33 19.16
N ALA A 542 24.56 -11.22 19.70
CA ALA A 542 24.67 -11.02 21.15
C ALA A 542 23.31 -10.98 21.87
N ILE A 543 22.24 -10.60 21.15
CA ILE A 543 20.87 -10.61 21.69
C ILE A 543 20.03 -11.79 21.16
N GLY A 544 20.63 -12.71 20.38
CA GLY A 544 19.96 -13.78 19.69
C GLY A 544 19.25 -13.31 18.39
N TYR A 545 19.84 -12.33 17.70
CA TYR A 545 19.43 -11.73 16.42
C TYR A 545 18.18 -10.83 16.48
N THR A 546 17.26 -11.07 17.41
CA THR A 546 15.98 -10.35 17.48
C THR A 546 15.47 -10.23 18.92
N GLU A 547 14.72 -9.17 19.18
CA GLU A 547 13.91 -8.97 20.40
C GLU A 547 12.41 -9.15 20.13
N THR A 548 12.02 -9.57 18.91
CA THR A 548 10.63 -9.68 18.48
C THR A 548 10.31 -11.08 17.94
N HIS A 549 9.22 -11.20 17.19
CA HIS A 549 8.80 -12.41 16.48
C HIS A 549 9.48 -12.59 15.11
N GLN A 550 10.24 -11.61 14.65
CA GLN A 550 10.79 -11.59 13.29
C GLN A 550 12.21 -12.15 13.23
N VAL A 551 12.48 -12.85 12.14
CA VAL A 551 13.79 -13.34 11.75
C VAL A 551 14.04 -12.95 10.29
N LEU A 552 15.22 -12.40 10.02
CA LEU A 552 15.63 -11.97 8.68
C LEU A 552 16.80 -12.83 8.21
N VAL A 553 16.74 -13.29 6.97
CA VAL A 553 17.82 -14.05 6.32
C VAL A 553 18.17 -13.37 5.01
N ASP A 554 19.43 -12.99 4.86
CA ASP A 554 19.98 -12.52 3.59
C ASP A 554 20.25 -13.73 2.68
N VAL A 555 19.66 -13.71 1.49
CA VAL A 555 19.80 -14.76 0.47
C VAL A 555 20.52 -14.28 -0.79
N GLY A 556 21.03 -13.04 -0.74
CA GLY A 556 21.78 -12.40 -1.81
C GLY A 556 20.98 -11.34 -2.57
N TYR A 557 21.68 -10.35 -3.08
CA TYR A 557 21.11 -9.19 -3.76
C TYR A 557 20.13 -9.59 -4.88
N GLY A 558 18.89 -9.15 -4.74
CA GLY A 558 17.83 -9.36 -5.74
C GLY A 558 17.30 -10.80 -5.88
N THR A 559 17.77 -11.76 -5.07
CA THR A 559 17.36 -13.17 -5.18
C THR A 559 16.17 -13.55 -4.30
N GLY A 560 15.73 -12.65 -3.44
CA GLY A 560 14.62 -12.89 -2.51
C GLY A 560 13.35 -13.44 -3.14
N PRO A 561 12.85 -12.88 -4.27
CA PRO A 561 11.66 -13.40 -4.95
C PRO A 561 11.82 -14.85 -5.42
N GLU A 562 12.93 -15.21 -6.06
CA GLU A 562 13.20 -16.57 -6.56
C GLU A 562 13.28 -17.58 -5.41
N VAL A 563 13.98 -17.21 -4.33
CA VAL A 563 14.10 -18.06 -3.15
C VAL A 563 12.76 -18.23 -2.45
N ALA A 564 11.95 -17.19 -2.35
CA ALA A 564 10.63 -17.28 -1.76
C ALA A 564 9.68 -18.17 -2.57
N GLU A 565 9.71 -18.10 -3.92
CA GLU A 565 8.94 -18.97 -4.80
C GLU A 565 9.35 -20.43 -4.63
N ARG A 566 10.65 -20.72 -4.59
CA ARG A 566 11.18 -22.08 -4.34
C ARG A 566 10.75 -22.63 -2.98
N LEU A 567 10.74 -21.80 -1.94
CA LEU A 567 10.25 -22.20 -0.62
C LEU A 567 8.75 -22.49 -0.64
N GLU A 568 7.94 -21.68 -1.34
CA GLU A 568 6.51 -21.91 -1.52
C GLU A 568 6.22 -23.24 -2.24
N GLU A 569 6.95 -23.57 -3.29
CA GLU A 569 6.89 -24.86 -3.97
C GLU A 569 7.19 -26.05 -3.01
N ASN A 570 7.94 -25.77 -1.94
CA ASN A 570 8.27 -26.69 -0.87
C ASN A 570 7.42 -26.52 0.40
N ASN A 571 6.24 -25.90 0.30
CA ASN A 571 5.29 -25.70 1.38
C ASN A 571 5.81 -24.84 2.57
N ILE A 572 6.78 -23.96 2.33
CA ILE A 572 7.29 -22.97 3.29
C ILE A 572 6.94 -21.57 2.80
N ILE A 573 6.06 -20.88 3.48
CA ILE A 573 5.55 -19.59 3.07
C ILE A 573 6.29 -18.48 3.78
N VAL A 574 6.98 -17.65 3.03
CA VAL A 574 7.77 -16.52 3.53
C VAL A 574 7.43 -15.22 2.78
N ASN A 575 7.93 -14.11 3.29
CA ASN A 575 7.88 -12.84 2.60
C ASN A 575 9.31 -12.37 2.30
N TYR A 576 9.58 -11.91 1.09
CA TYR A 576 10.85 -11.29 0.75
C TYR A 576 10.81 -9.77 0.98
N GLN A 577 11.97 -9.16 1.27
CA GLN A 577 12.13 -7.75 1.60
C GLN A 577 13.51 -7.28 1.19
N ALA A 578 13.66 -5.99 0.87
CA ALA A 578 14.99 -5.39 0.74
C ALA A 578 15.69 -5.31 2.09
N THR A 579 16.99 -5.56 2.13
CA THR A 579 17.83 -5.29 3.29
C THR A 579 18.05 -3.78 3.47
N PRO A 580 18.46 -3.32 4.65
CA PRO A 580 18.78 -1.91 4.86
C PRO A 580 19.91 -1.36 3.97
N ASP A 581 20.73 -2.20 3.38
CA ASP A 581 21.84 -1.81 2.50
C ASP A 581 21.47 -1.82 1.01
N GLU A 582 20.28 -2.28 0.66
CA GLU A 582 19.81 -2.37 -0.72
C GLU A 582 19.01 -1.12 -1.16
N GLU A 583 18.86 -0.95 -2.47
CA GLU A 583 18.26 0.24 -3.10
C GLU A 583 16.72 0.25 -3.02
N GLY A 584 16.10 -0.68 -2.32
CA GLY A 584 14.65 -0.80 -2.13
C GLY A 584 14.04 -2.08 -2.73
N PHE A 585 12.73 -2.08 -2.89
CA PHE A 585 11.94 -3.28 -3.24
C PHE A 585 12.30 -3.95 -4.59
N THR A 586 12.98 -3.24 -5.47
CA THR A 586 13.40 -3.78 -6.78
C THR A 586 14.61 -4.71 -6.71
N ALA A 587 15.31 -4.73 -5.58
CA ALA A 587 16.52 -5.52 -5.36
C ALA A 587 16.43 -6.29 -4.04
N SER A 588 15.24 -6.83 -3.71
CA SER A 588 15.00 -7.53 -2.45
C SER A 588 15.88 -8.78 -2.31
N GLY A 589 16.83 -8.76 -1.38
CA GLY A 589 17.79 -9.83 -1.12
C GLY A 589 17.58 -10.55 0.20
N ALA A 590 16.52 -10.22 0.98
CA ALA A 590 16.25 -10.88 2.23
C ALA A 590 14.89 -11.60 2.25
N LEU A 591 14.83 -12.67 3.05
CA LEU A 591 13.59 -13.27 3.52
C LEU A 591 13.23 -12.65 4.87
N ARG A 592 12.00 -12.14 4.98
CA ARG A 592 11.43 -11.66 6.24
C ARG A 592 10.44 -12.71 6.75
N MET A 593 10.74 -13.26 7.91
CA MET A 593 9.97 -14.36 8.51
C MET A 593 9.48 -13.98 9.91
N GLY A 594 8.44 -14.66 10.36
CA GLY A 594 7.86 -14.53 11.70
C GLY A 594 7.42 -15.87 12.24
N VAL A 595 7.57 -16.06 13.52
CA VAL A 595 7.31 -17.34 14.20
C VAL A 595 5.95 -17.41 14.91
N SER A 596 5.17 -16.31 14.90
CA SER A 596 3.96 -16.18 15.73
C SER A 596 2.92 -17.25 15.45
N GLU A 597 2.61 -17.54 14.19
CA GLU A 597 1.59 -18.51 13.83
C GLU A 597 2.03 -19.94 14.18
N MET A 598 3.25 -20.32 13.83
CA MET A 598 3.75 -21.67 14.13
C MET A 598 3.94 -21.90 15.63
N THR A 599 4.29 -20.87 16.41
CA THR A 599 4.26 -20.94 17.87
C THR A 599 2.86 -21.29 18.40
N ARG A 600 1.80 -20.70 17.81
CA ARG A 600 0.42 -21.03 18.18
C ARG A 600 0.00 -22.45 17.75
N PHE A 601 0.65 -23.02 16.77
CA PHE A 601 0.47 -24.42 16.41
C PHE A 601 1.41 -25.36 17.17
N GLY A 602 2.12 -24.87 18.19
CA GLY A 602 2.90 -25.70 19.10
C GLY A 602 4.35 -25.94 18.67
N PHE A 603 4.86 -25.19 17.68
CA PHE A 603 6.28 -25.25 17.38
C PHE A 603 7.10 -24.68 18.53
N GLY A 604 8.15 -25.41 18.88
CA GLY A 604 9.17 -25.00 19.83
C GLY A 604 10.57 -25.13 19.23
N GLN A 605 11.56 -25.17 20.09
CA GLN A 605 12.97 -25.22 19.68
C GLN A 605 13.27 -26.38 18.72
N THR A 606 12.72 -27.57 18.99
CA THR A 606 12.97 -28.78 18.17
C THR A 606 12.44 -28.61 16.76
N GLU A 607 11.20 -28.14 16.62
CA GLU A 607 10.52 -27.98 15.34
C GLU A 607 11.15 -26.85 14.50
N PHE A 608 11.53 -25.76 15.13
CA PHE A 608 12.23 -24.67 14.44
C PHE A 608 13.66 -25.08 14.03
N THR A 609 14.31 -25.98 14.79
CA THR A 609 15.61 -26.54 14.38
C THR A 609 15.46 -27.49 13.19
N GLU A 610 14.43 -28.38 13.19
CA GLU A 610 14.09 -29.24 12.06
C GLU A 610 13.79 -28.39 10.79
N LEU A 611 12.95 -27.36 10.95
CA LEU A 611 12.59 -26.43 9.87
C LEU A 611 13.79 -25.68 9.31
N ALA A 612 14.71 -25.21 10.15
CA ALA A 612 15.92 -24.52 9.72
C ALA A 612 16.83 -25.42 8.84
N GLY A 613 16.92 -26.70 9.19
CA GLY A 613 17.63 -27.70 8.39
C GLY A 613 17.00 -27.90 7.01
N LEU A 614 15.64 -28.03 6.95
CA LEU A 614 14.89 -28.16 5.69
C LEU A 614 15.04 -26.90 4.82
N MET A 615 14.97 -25.73 5.41
CA MET A 615 15.18 -24.48 4.68
C MET A 615 16.60 -24.37 4.11
N ALA A 616 17.62 -24.76 4.88
CA ALA A 616 19.00 -24.76 4.38
C ALA A 616 19.21 -25.79 3.26
N ASP A 617 18.56 -26.96 3.34
CA ASP A 617 18.58 -27.96 2.25
C ASP A 617 17.93 -27.43 0.97
N CYS A 618 16.78 -26.74 1.09
CA CYS A 618 16.09 -26.13 -0.03
C CYS A 618 16.91 -24.94 -0.62
N ILE A 619 17.34 -24.00 0.22
CA ILE A 619 18.00 -22.76 -0.23
C ILE A 619 19.41 -23.00 -0.75
N LEU A 620 20.25 -23.68 0.06
CA LEU A 620 21.68 -23.83 -0.22
C LEU A 620 22.00 -25.01 -1.11
N ARG A 621 21.18 -26.07 -1.07
CA ARG A 621 21.47 -27.33 -1.77
C ARG A 621 20.47 -27.66 -2.89
N GLY A 622 19.42 -26.84 -3.05
CA GLY A 622 18.39 -27.02 -4.09
C GLY A 622 17.59 -28.31 -3.96
N LYS A 623 17.46 -28.87 -2.74
CA LYS A 623 16.69 -30.09 -2.51
C LYS A 623 15.18 -29.78 -2.48
N ASP A 624 14.41 -30.74 -3.01
CA ASP A 624 12.98 -30.80 -2.78
C ASP A 624 12.73 -31.34 -1.36
N VAL A 625 12.07 -30.54 -0.51
CA VAL A 625 11.77 -30.86 0.90
C VAL A 625 10.27 -30.77 1.19
N GLY A 626 9.43 -30.62 0.16
CA GLY A 626 8.00 -30.38 0.33
C GLY A 626 7.25 -31.46 1.09
N GLN A 627 7.65 -32.73 0.94
CA GLN A 627 7.05 -33.84 1.67
C GLN A 627 7.45 -33.83 3.16
N GLU A 628 8.71 -33.52 3.46
CA GLU A 628 9.22 -33.42 4.83
C GLU A 628 8.56 -32.28 5.56
N VAL A 629 8.42 -31.10 4.91
CA VAL A 629 7.72 -29.93 5.45
C VAL A 629 6.25 -30.26 5.75
N SER A 630 5.54 -30.89 4.81
CA SER A 630 4.14 -31.31 5.03
C SER A 630 4.02 -32.34 6.16
N ARG A 631 4.96 -33.25 6.28
CA ARG A 631 5.01 -34.22 7.38
C ARG A 631 5.28 -33.54 8.72
N LEU A 632 6.20 -32.58 8.77
CA LEU A 632 6.45 -31.78 9.96
C LEU A 632 5.16 -31.04 10.37
N ARG A 633 4.54 -30.30 9.41
CA ARG A 633 3.32 -29.50 9.66
C ARG A 633 2.14 -30.36 10.14
N SER A 634 1.96 -31.53 9.58
CA SER A 634 0.82 -32.42 9.91
C SER A 634 0.79 -32.90 11.36
N ARG A 635 1.92 -32.88 12.06
CA ARG A 635 2.02 -33.21 13.49
C ARG A 635 1.48 -32.13 14.41
N TYR A 636 1.36 -30.88 13.90
CA TYR A 636 1.08 -29.65 14.66
C TYR A 636 -0.14 -28.94 14.10
N THR A 637 -1.31 -29.50 14.30
CA THR A 637 -2.60 -28.96 13.80
C THR A 637 -3.50 -28.39 14.87
N THR A 638 -3.17 -28.62 16.15
CA THR A 638 -3.89 -28.07 17.29
C THR A 638 -3.40 -26.67 17.59
N MET A 639 -4.32 -25.73 17.74
CA MET A 639 -3.98 -24.35 18.08
C MET A 639 -3.89 -24.18 19.59
N HIS A 640 -2.85 -23.49 20.02
CA HIS A 640 -2.63 -23.07 21.41
C HIS A 640 -2.94 -21.59 21.60
N TYR A 641 -2.92 -21.12 22.84
CA TYR A 641 -3.21 -19.74 23.23
C TYR A 641 -4.62 -19.28 22.78
N CYS A 642 -5.58 -20.20 22.87
CA CYS A 642 -7.01 -19.98 22.71
C CYS A 642 -7.78 -20.81 23.75
N PHE A 643 -9.03 -20.44 24.00
CA PHE A 643 -9.86 -21.19 24.92
C PHE A 643 -10.34 -22.54 24.31
N ASP A 644 -10.13 -23.65 25.00
CA ASP A 644 -10.39 -24.99 24.49
C ASP A 644 -11.01 -25.94 25.54
N GLY A 645 -11.37 -25.44 26.72
CA GLY A 645 -11.99 -26.25 27.78
C GLY A 645 -13.33 -26.87 27.35
N PRO A 646 -13.76 -28.00 27.98
CA PRO A 646 -14.97 -28.72 27.57
C PRO A 646 -16.26 -27.90 27.56
N GLU A 647 -16.45 -27.01 28.52
CA GLU A 647 -17.59 -26.08 28.56
C GLU A 647 -17.56 -25.11 27.38
N PHE A 648 -16.38 -24.59 27.06
CA PHE A 648 -16.20 -23.69 25.96
C PHE A 648 -16.46 -24.35 24.61
N GLN A 649 -15.97 -25.57 24.42
CA GLN A 649 -16.22 -26.37 23.22
C GLN A 649 -17.72 -26.69 23.05
N THR A 650 -18.40 -27.07 24.13
CA THR A 650 -19.85 -27.33 24.11
C THR A 650 -20.62 -26.06 23.69
N ALA A 651 -20.30 -24.92 24.28
CA ALA A 651 -20.95 -23.64 23.92
C ALA A 651 -20.69 -23.25 22.45
N LEU A 652 -19.47 -23.49 21.97
CA LEU A 652 -19.09 -23.19 20.58
C LEU A 652 -19.85 -24.07 19.59
N GLU A 653 -19.97 -25.37 19.87
CA GLU A 653 -20.74 -26.33 19.05
C GLU A 653 -22.24 -26.00 19.04
N GLN A 654 -22.81 -25.63 20.17
CA GLN A 654 -24.21 -25.17 20.25
C GLN A 654 -24.42 -23.92 19.41
N PHE A 655 -23.50 -22.95 19.47
CA PHE A 655 -23.58 -21.74 18.69
C PHE A 655 -23.45 -22.01 17.17
N MET A 656 -22.55 -22.92 16.77
CA MET A 656 -22.44 -23.38 15.38
C MET A 656 -23.74 -23.97 14.85
N GLY A 657 -24.37 -24.87 15.65
CA GLY A 657 -25.66 -25.43 15.27
C GLY A 657 -26.80 -24.42 15.15
N GLN A 658 -26.75 -23.31 15.92
CA GLN A 658 -27.75 -22.24 15.83
C GLN A 658 -27.57 -21.35 14.57
N ILE A 659 -26.36 -21.13 14.12
CA ILE A 659 -26.08 -20.29 12.94
C ILE A 659 -25.98 -21.07 11.63
N GLY A 660 -26.14 -22.41 11.67
CA GLY A 660 -26.16 -23.26 10.48
C GLY A 660 -24.78 -23.55 9.87
N PHE A 661 -23.71 -23.51 10.68
CA PHE A 661 -22.34 -23.90 10.28
C PHE A 661 -22.00 -25.32 10.69
#